data_50ede5b7854f3ecac0b04791e3e93c0c
#
_entry.id   50ede5b7854f3ecac0b04791e3e93c0c
#
_cell.length_a   1.000
_cell.length_b   1.000
_cell.length_c   1.000
_cell.angle_alpha   90.00
_cell.angle_beta   90.00
_cell.angle_gamma   90.00
#
_symmetry.space_group_name_H-M   'P 1'
#
loop_
_entity.id
_entity.type
_entity.pdbx_description
1 polymer ?
#
loop_
_entity_poly.entity_id
_entity_poly.type
_entity_poly.pdbx_seq_one_letter_code
_entity_poly.pdbx_strand_id
1 'polypeptide(L)'
;MPELVRKQVSIAPSDYDAESIKVLKGLDAVRKRPGMYIGDTDDGSGLHHMVYEVVDNSIDEALAGYARDVVVTLNPDGSCTVRDDGRGIPTDIHKGEGVSAAEVIMTQLHAGGKFDQNVYKVSGGLHGVGVSVVNALSNWLKLTIWRDGREHFMEFRDGEPVAPLAVVGAARDKRGTEVTFLPSKQTFSMTEFDFATLEHRLRELAFLNSGVKIVLADNRHAVEQREELHYDGGIEAFVRYLDRNKTPLIPQPILVKAERDGIVVECALWWNDGYHETVLCFTNNIPQRDGGTHLAGFRGALTRQVTAYAESGGVPRKEKVALTGDDCREGLTAVLSVKVPDPKFSSQTKDKLVSSEVRPVVEGVLNDMLKAWFEEHPGEAKTIVGKVIQAAAAREAARKAREMTRKSALGITSLPGKLADCQERDPAKSELFIVEGDSAGGSAKQGRNREFQAVLPLRGKILNVERARMDKMLSSEQIGTLITALGTGIGADEFAIDKLRYHKIIIMTDADVDGAHIRTLLLTFFYRQMRDIIDGGYLYIAQPPLYKAARGRSEQYLKDERSLEDYLIDAGLEDTTLRLSSGEVRAGDDLRRLVEDARVIRNILNGLHSRYQRGVIEQAAIAGVLHPRVTGDAASGTAAAEYIARRLDALTDESERGWTGRFGESGFVFERTVRGVKEVAVIDQALLGSADARKLDEYAASLQQIYPRPTPPAMLRRKDEETPVHGPVGLFEAVTAAGKKGVTLQRYKGLGEMNPDQLWETTLDANARSLLQVGVKEIDEANTIFDELMGDKVEPRREFIEQHALAASVDV
;
A
#
# COMPACT_ATOMS: atom_id res chain seq x y z
N MET A 1 -52.07 -9.74 7.17
CA MET A 1 -51.71 -9.05 5.93
C MET A 1 -52.07 -7.60 6.06
N PRO A 2 -51.06 -6.69 6.20
CA PRO A 2 -51.23 -5.32 5.73
C PRO A 2 -50.24 -5.05 4.59
N GLU A 3 -50.81 -4.48 3.53
CA GLU A 3 -50.11 -4.03 2.32
C GLU A 3 -49.08 -2.96 2.64
N LEU A 4 -47.82 -3.27 2.28
CA LEU A 4 -46.75 -2.27 2.18
C LEU A 4 -46.96 -1.46 0.90
N VAL A 5 -47.54 -0.29 1.06
CA VAL A 5 -47.59 0.76 0.03
C VAL A 5 -46.15 1.21 -0.27
N ARG A 6 -45.61 0.79 -1.38
CA ARG A 6 -44.42 1.37 -1.99
C ARG A 6 -44.76 2.81 -2.39
N LYS A 7 -44.25 3.77 -1.61
CA LYS A 7 -44.16 5.16 -2.07
C LYS A 7 -43.14 5.21 -3.24
N GLN A 8 -43.63 5.19 -4.46
CA GLN A 8 -42.89 5.69 -5.60
C GLN A 8 -42.65 7.19 -5.37
N VAL A 9 -41.41 7.55 -5.09
CA VAL A 9 -40.95 8.94 -5.22
C VAL A 9 -40.95 9.23 -6.71
N SER A 10 -42.00 9.88 -7.22
CA SER A 10 -42.01 10.46 -8.56
C SER A 10 -41.05 11.64 -8.52
N ILE A 11 -39.84 11.46 -9.02
CA ILE A 11 -38.98 12.57 -9.42
C ILE A 11 -39.66 13.17 -10.66
N ALA A 12 -40.24 14.35 -10.52
CA ALA A 12 -40.70 15.10 -11.68
C ALA A 12 -39.51 15.27 -12.64
N PRO A 13 -39.70 15.11 -13.96
CA PRO A 13 -38.64 15.38 -14.91
C PRO A 13 -38.24 16.85 -14.72
N SER A 14 -37.03 17.12 -14.21
CA SER A 14 -36.44 18.45 -14.26
C SER A 14 -36.31 18.80 -15.73
N ASP A 15 -36.90 19.91 -16.17
CA ASP A 15 -36.72 20.40 -17.52
C ASP A 15 -35.22 20.53 -17.77
N TYR A 16 -34.67 19.73 -18.66
CA TYR A 16 -33.30 19.80 -19.10
C TYR A 16 -33.23 20.95 -20.12
N ASP A 17 -33.02 22.15 -19.62
CA ASP A 17 -32.92 23.37 -20.39
C ASP A 17 -31.51 23.99 -20.30
N ALA A 18 -31.29 25.12 -20.99
CA ALA A 18 -30.00 25.80 -20.97
C ALA A 18 -29.59 26.29 -19.57
N GLU A 19 -30.52 26.53 -18.66
CA GLU A 19 -30.23 26.96 -17.28
C GLU A 19 -29.80 25.79 -16.39
N SER A 20 -30.13 24.56 -16.79
CA SER A 20 -29.69 23.34 -16.12
C SER A 20 -28.21 23.02 -16.38
N ILE A 21 -27.60 23.62 -17.40
CA ILE A 21 -26.19 23.46 -17.78
C ILE A 21 -25.33 24.40 -16.92
N LYS A 22 -24.68 23.82 -15.87
CA LYS A 22 -23.78 24.57 -15.00
C LYS A 22 -22.34 24.49 -15.55
N VAL A 23 -21.75 25.66 -15.81
CA VAL A 23 -20.31 25.75 -16.15
C VAL A 23 -19.54 25.93 -14.87
N LEU A 24 -18.69 24.95 -14.55
CA LEU A 24 -17.75 25.05 -13.43
C LEU A 24 -16.51 25.83 -13.88
N LYS A 25 -16.10 26.83 -13.10
CA LYS A 25 -14.93 27.67 -13.40
C LYS A 25 -13.78 27.37 -12.44
N GLY A 26 -12.53 27.52 -12.92
CA GLY A 26 -11.34 27.39 -12.11
C GLY A 26 -11.26 26.02 -11.37
N LEU A 27 -10.91 26.07 -10.09
CA LEU A 27 -10.70 24.89 -9.26
C LEU A 27 -11.98 24.19 -8.77
N ASP A 28 -13.16 24.80 -8.99
CA ASP A 28 -14.45 24.19 -8.62
C ASP A 28 -14.72 22.87 -9.36
N ALA A 29 -14.24 22.77 -10.61
CA ALA A 29 -14.34 21.54 -11.37
C ALA A 29 -13.58 20.38 -10.71
N VAL A 30 -12.40 20.66 -10.18
CA VAL A 30 -11.54 19.71 -9.47
C VAL A 30 -12.20 19.25 -8.17
N ARG A 31 -12.64 20.19 -7.33
CA ARG A 31 -13.31 19.89 -6.05
C ARG A 31 -14.57 19.05 -6.23
N LYS A 32 -15.33 19.30 -7.30
CA LYS A 32 -16.58 18.60 -7.57
C LYS A 32 -16.37 17.18 -8.12
N ARG A 33 -15.28 16.95 -8.85
CA ARG A 33 -14.94 15.64 -9.45
C ARG A 33 -13.45 15.33 -9.29
N PRO A 34 -12.96 15.17 -8.04
CA PRO A 34 -11.54 14.97 -7.79
C PRO A 34 -11.00 13.71 -8.46
N GLY A 35 -11.78 12.64 -8.53
CA GLY A 35 -11.38 11.38 -9.14
C GLY A 35 -10.97 11.48 -10.62
N MET A 36 -11.42 12.51 -11.34
CA MET A 36 -10.97 12.74 -12.73
C MET A 36 -9.55 13.29 -12.83
N TYR A 37 -9.03 13.91 -11.75
CA TYR A 37 -7.75 14.63 -11.75
C TYR A 37 -6.67 13.94 -10.93
N ILE A 38 -7.06 13.31 -9.78
CA ILE A 38 -6.11 12.76 -8.82
C ILE A 38 -6.24 11.23 -8.64
N GLY A 39 -7.28 10.62 -9.21
CA GLY A 39 -7.59 9.21 -8.99
C GLY A 39 -8.56 8.99 -7.83
N ASP A 40 -8.59 7.76 -7.30
CA ASP A 40 -9.52 7.38 -6.24
C ASP A 40 -9.23 8.14 -4.94
N THR A 41 -10.29 8.69 -4.32
CA THR A 41 -10.19 9.48 -3.08
C THR A 41 -10.45 8.65 -1.82
N ASP A 42 -10.85 7.38 -1.98
CA ASP A 42 -11.27 6.53 -0.88
C ASP A 42 -10.27 5.42 -0.54
N ASP A 43 -9.45 4.99 -1.51
CA ASP A 43 -8.48 3.89 -1.35
C ASP A 43 -7.05 4.37 -0.98
N GLY A 44 -6.86 5.68 -0.84
CA GLY A 44 -5.57 6.32 -0.53
C GLY A 44 -4.67 6.58 -1.74
N SER A 45 -4.97 6.04 -2.93
CA SER A 45 -4.13 6.25 -4.12
C SER A 45 -4.10 7.72 -4.55
N GLY A 46 -5.25 8.39 -4.60
CA GLY A 46 -5.34 9.82 -4.90
C GLY A 46 -4.62 10.69 -3.88
N LEU A 47 -4.62 10.31 -2.60
CA LEU A 47 -3.88 11.01 -1.55
C LEU A 47 -2.37 11.02 -1.84
N HIS A 48 -1.79 9.87 -2.13
CA HIS A 48 -0.36 9.76 -2.47
C HIS A 48 -0.03 10.45 -3.79
N HIS A 49 -0.96 10.44 -4.75
CA HIS A 49 -0.81 11.13 -6.01
C HIS A 49 -0.63 12.65 -5.84
N MET A 50 -1.24 13.28 -4.81
CA MET A 50 -0.96 14.68 -4.49
C MET A 50 0.52 14.94 -4.23
N VAL A 51 1.20 14.03 -3.51
CA VAL A 51 2.66 14.13 -3.27
C VAL A 51 3.42 13.97 -4.59
N TYR A 52 3.03 12.99 -5.41
CA TYR A 52 3.70 12.73 -6.70
C TYR A 52 3.62 13.92 -7.63
N GLU A 53 2.49 14.62 -7.72
CA GLU A 53 2.33 15.81 -8.58
C GLU A 53 3.26 16.96 -8.16
N VAL A 54 3.53 17.13 -6.86
CA VAL A 54 4.49 18.14 -6.38
C VAL A 54 5.92 17.69 -6.61
N VAL A 55 6.24 16.42 -6.32
CA VAL A 55 7.59 15.85 -6.53
C VAL A 55 7.96 15.84 -8.02
N ASP A 56 7.03 15.50 -8.91
CA ASP A 56 7.27 15.48 -10.36
C ASP A 56 7.67 16.88 -10.88
N ASN A 57 7.19 17.97 -10.25
CA ASN A 57 7.65 19.32 -10.58
C ASN A 57 9.12 19.55 -10.17
N SER A 58 9.52 19.04 -9.01
CA SER A 58 10.91 19.09 -8.54
C SER A 58 11.83 18.23 -9.43
N ILE A 59 11.37 17.07 -9.87
CA ILE A 59 12.07 16.19 -10.81
C ILE A 59 12.19 16.83 -12.20
N ASP A 60 11.18 17.56 -12.68
CA ASP A 60 11.28 18.31 -13.94
C ASP A 60 12.35 19.40 -13.87
N GLU A 61 12.53 20.08 -12.71
CA GLU A 61 13.66 20.99 -12.48
C GLU A 61 15.01 20.24 -12.50
N ALA A 62 15.05 19.02 -11.98
CA ALA A 62 16.25 18.18 -12.02
C ALA A 62 16.58 17.71 -13.44
N LEU A 63 15.58 17.29 -14.23
CA LEU A 63 15.74 16.94 -15.65
C LEU A 63 16.24 18.13 -16.48
N ALA A 64 15.83 19.35 -16.12
CA ALA A 64 16.32 20.56 -16.73
C ALA A 64 17.74 20.97 -16.24
N GLY A 65 18.32 20.22 -15.29
CA GLY A 65 19.67 20.42 -14.76
C GLY A 65 19.78 21.47 -13.66
N TYR A 66 18.68 21.90 -13.07
CA TYR A 66 18.64 22.98 -12.08
C TYR A 66 18.48 22.51 -10.64
N ALA A 67 17.87 21.36 -10.38
CA ALA A 67 17.72 20.77 -9.06
C ALA A 67 18.60 19.51 -8.89
N ARG A 68 19.02 19.24 -7.66
CA ARG A 68 19.77 18.03 -7.26
C ARG A 68 19.24 17.41 -5.98
N ASP A 69 18.68 18.20 -5.09
CA ASP A 69 18.15 17.77 -3.81
C ASP A 69 16.64 17.99 -3.77
N VAL A 70 15.91 16.93 -3.46
CA VAL A 70 14.46 16.96 -3.22
C VAL A 70 14.19 16.36 -1.84
N VAL A 71 13.45 17.07 -0.99
CA VAL A 71 13.11 16.62 0.36
C VAL A 71 11.60 16.54 0.50
N VAL A 72 11.10 15.36 0.86
CA VAL A 72 9.70 15.11 1.17
C VAL A 72 9.58 14.84 2.66
N THR A 73 8.74 15.60 3.36
CA THR A 73 8.57 15.47 4.81
C THR A 73 7.09 15.28 5.16
N LEU A 74 6.80 14.21 5.88
CA LEU A 74 5.50 13.97 6.50
C LEU A 74 5.49 14.64 7.88
N ASN A 75 4.64 15.63 8.04
CA ASN A 75 4.63 16.46 9.24
C ASN A 75 3.68 15.91 10.32
N PRO A 76 3.93 16.22 11.61
CA PRO A 76 3.09 15.77 12.72
C PRO A 76 1.65 16.27 12.70
N ASP A 77 1.35 17.34 11.94
CA ASP A 77 0.00 17.88 11.78
C ASP A 77 -0.80 17.22 10.64
N GLY A 78 -0.20 16.20 9.99
CA GLY A 78 -0.79 15.47 8.86
C GLY A 78 -0.55 16.14 7.50
N SER A 79 0.17 17.28 7.46
CA SER A 79 0.59 17.90 6.21
C SER A 79 1.80 17.22 5.60
N CYS A 80 2.01 17.41 4.29
CA CYS A 80 3.20 16.99 3.57
C CYS A 80 3.94 18.22 3.02
N THR A 81 5.26 18.24 3.20
CA THR A 81 6.15 19.26 2.64
C THR A 81 7.02 18.65 1.57
N VAL A 82 7.06 19.27 0.39
CA VAL A 82 8.00 18.93 -0.68
C VAL A 82 8.84 20.17 -0.99
N ARG A 83 10.16 20.00 -0.95
CA ARG A 83 11.12 21.07 -1.19
C ARG A 83 12.17 20.63 -2.20
N ASP A 84 12.51 21.51 -3.13
CA ASP A 84 13.62 21.36 -4.07
C ASP A 84 14.62 22.52 -3.97
N ASP A 85 15.79 22.33 -4.58
CA ASP A 85 16.83 23.33 -4.75
C ASP A 85 16.90 23.89 -6.18
N GLY A 86 15.79 23.81 -6.95
CA GLY A 86 15.68 24.26 -8.33
C GLY A 86 15.72 25.78 -8.51
N ARG A 87 15.24 26.27 -9.65
CA ARG A 87 15.22 27.73 -9.97
C ARG A 87 14.21 28.52 -9.12
N GLY A 88 13.24 27.85 -8.52
CA GLY A 88 12.06 28.45 -7.91
C GLY A 88 11.02 28.89 -8.95
N ILE A 89 9.75 28.78 -8.59
CA ILE A 89 8.63 29.24 -9.43
C ILE A 89 8.78 30.72 -9.75
N PRO A 90 8.48 31.17 -11.00
CA PRO A 90 8.54 32.60 -11.35
C PRO A 90 7.63 33.47 -10.48
N THR A 91 8.17 34.58 -9.98
CA THR A 91 7.48 35.48 -9.04
C THR A 91 6.98 36.79 -9.67
N ASP A 92 7.34 37.06 -10.95
CA ASP A 92 6.95 38.24 -11.69
C ASP A 92 5.42 38.26 -11.95
N ILE A 93 4.90 39.47 -12.16
CA ILE A 93 3.49 39.66 -12.52
C ILE A 93 3.24 39.13 -13.93
N HIS A 94 2.29 38.19 -14.05
CA HIS A 94 1.82 37.69 -15.34
C HIS A 94 1.03 38.73 -16.09
N LYS A 95 1.50 39.15 -17.26
CA LYS A 95 0.94 40.31 -17.99
C LYS A 95 -0.54 40.14 -18.39
N GLY A 96 -1.00 38.91 -18.60
CA GLY A 96 -2.37 38.61 -18.99
C GLY A 96 -3.35 38.55 -17.81
N GLU A 97 -2.88 38.11 -16.64
CA GLU A 97 -3.73 37.84 -15.47
C GLU A 97 -3.64 38.95 -14.38
N GLY A 98 -2.61 39.80 -14.43
CA GLY A 98 -2.42 40.88 -13.46
C GLY A 98 -2.01 40.47 -12.05
N VAL A 99 -1.77 39.18 -11.81
CA VAL A 99 -1.29 38.58 -10.57
C VAL A 99 0.08 37.92 -10.77
N SER A 100 0.72 37.45 -9.72
CA SER A 100 2.01 36.78 -9.85
C SER A 100 1.90 35.48 -10.66
N ALA A 101 2.96 35.11 -11.40
CA ALA A 101 3.00 33.86 -12.14
C ALA A 101 2.84 32.65 -11.20
N ALA A 102 3.35 32.75 -9.97
CA ALA A 102 3.14 31.73 -8.95
C ALA A 102 1.65 31.56 -8.60
N GLU A 103 0.89 32.66 -8.44
CA GLU A 103 -0.53 32.59 -8.18
C GLU A 103 -1.30 31.97 -9.36
N VAL A 104 -0.96 32.32 -10.61
CA VAL A 104 -1.57 31.74 -11.81
C VAL A 104 -1.37 30.22 -11.84
N ILE A 105 -0.13 29.75 -11.60
CA ILE A 105 0.20 28.30 -11.60
C ILE A 105 -0.57 27.54 -10.51
N MET A 106 -0.79 28.18 -9.36
CA MET A 106 -1.46 27.55 -8.22
C MET A 106 -2.98 27.55 -8.32
N THR A 107 -3.59 28.48 -9.07
CA THR A 107 -5.05 28.69 -9.09
C THR A 107 -5.71 28.41 -10.43
N GLN A 108 -4.94 28.31 -11.52
CA GLN A 108 -5.50 28.07 -12.84
C GLN A 108 -5.10 26.71 -13.38
N LEU A 109 -6.07 26.03 -13.99
CA LEU A 109 -5.82 24.79 -14.74
C LEU A 109 -5.20 25.14 -16.09
N HIS A 110 -4.33 24.26 -16.59
CA HIS A 110 -3.64 24.42 -17.86
C HIS A 110 -2.74 25.66 -17.93
N ALA A 111 -2.14 26.03 -16.78
CA ALA A 111 -1.16 27.10 -16.67
C ALA A 111 0.21 26.53 -16.31
N GLY A 112 1.27 26.99 -16.96
CA GLY A 112 2.65 26.58 -16.63
C GLY A 112 3.64 26.71 -17.78
N GLY A 113 4.94 26.76 -17.44
CA GLY A 113 6.04 26.88 -18.40
C GLY A 113 6.33 25.61 -19.21
N LYS A 114 5.65 24.50 -18.91
CA LYS A 114 5.87 23.18 -19.55
C LYS A 114 5.23 23.09 -20.95
N PHE A 115 4.40 24.05 -21.33
CA PHE A 115 3.87 24.19 -22.70
C PHE A 115 4.89 24.79 -23.69
N ASP A 116 6.01 25.35 -23.19
CA ASP A 116 7.07 25.87 -24.04
C ASP A 116 8.27 24.90 -24.03
N GLN A 117 8.49 24.22 -25.17
CA GLN A 117 9.61 23.27 -25.35
C GLN A 117 11.00 23.92 -25.22
N ASN A 118 11.09 25.25 -25.26
CA ASN A 118 12.36 25.94 -24.99
C ASN A 118 12.69 26.00 -23.49
N VAL A 119 11.69 25.86 -22.61
CA VAL A 119 11.86 25.88 -21.16
C VAL A 119 12.09 24.49 -20.61
N TYR A 120 11.32 23.49 -21.10
CA TYR A 120 11.44 22.09 -20.74
C TYR A 120 11.37 21.21 -22.00
N LYS A 121 12.49 20.60 -22.39
CA LYS A 121 12.54 19.67 -23.55
C LYS A 121 11.76 18.38 -23.29
N VAL A 122 11.77 17.94 -22.05
CA VAL A 122 11.07 16.74 -21.57
C VAL A 122 10.51 17.05 -20.19
N SER A 123 9.28 16.72 -19.93
CA SER A 123 8.68 16.83 -18.61
C SER A 123 7.67 15.71 -18.34
N GLY A 124 7.50 15.33 -17.06
CA GLY A 124 6.47 14.41 -16.61
C GLY A 124 5.09 15.09 -16.51
N GLY A 125 5.07 16.37 -16.14
CA GLY A 125 3.85 17.18 -15.99
C GLY A 125 3.35 17.79 -17.29
N LEU A 126 2.66 17.03 -18.12
CA LEU A 126 2.24 17.43 -19.48
C LEU A 126 1.04 18.36 -19.54
N HIS A 127 0.17 18.36 -18.54
CA HIS A 127 -1.15 19.01 -18.62
C HIS A 127 -1.24 20.36 -17.90
N GLY A 128 -0.20 20.75 -17.13
CA GLY A 128 -0.19 22.02 -16.40
C GLY A 128 -1.31 22.14 -15.36
N VAL A 129 -1.71 21.02 -14.73
CA VAL A 129 -2.80 20.97 -13.76
C VAL A 129 -2.38 20.43 -12.38
N GLY A 130 -1.24 19.74 -12.26
CA GLY A 130 -0.88 18.97 -11.08
C GLY A 130 -0.93 19.77 -9.78
N VAL A 131 -0.12 20.82 -9.67
CA VAL A 131 -0.04 21.59 -8.42
C VAL A 131 -1.31 22.41 -8.13
N SER A 132 -2.04 22.85 -9.14
CA SER A 132 -3.33 23.53 -8.94
C SER A 132 -4.41 22.57 -8.45
N VAL A 133 -4.35 21.29 -8.87
CA VAL A 133 -5.19 20.20 -8.32
C VAL A 133 -4.85 19.94 -6.85
N VAL A 134 -3.56 19.85 -6.49
CA VAL A 134 -3.14 19.72 -5.09
C VAL A 134 -3.66 20.86 -4.24
N ASN A 135 -3.55 22.11 -4.74
CA ASN A 135 -4.10 23.29 -4.05
C ASN A 135 -5.62 23.19 -3.86
N ALA A 136 -6.36 22.81 -4.91
CA ALA A 136 -7.82 22.69 -4.87
C ALA A 136 -8.33 21.68 -3.86
N LEU A 137 -7.56 20.59 -3.62
CA LEU A 137 -7.91 19.45 -2.76
C LEU A 137 -7.28 19.52 -1.36
N SER A 138 -6.69 20.68 -1.01
CA SER A 138 -6.07 20.92 0.29
C SER A 138 -6.92 21.86 1.14
N ASN A 139 -7.03 21.59 2.45
CA ASN A 139 -7.61 22.53 3.40
C ASN A 139 -6.80 23.83 3.46
N TRP A 140 -5.48 23.70 3.40
CA TRP A 140 -4.57 24.81 3.24
C TRP A 140 -3.32 24.35 2.50
N LEU A 141 -2.70 25.30 1.79
CA LEU A 141 -1.42 25.11 1.14
C LEU A 141 -0.55 26.35 1.38
N LYS A 142 0.72 26.14 1.69
CA LYS A 142 1.75 27.15 1.86
C LYS A 142 2.79 26.99 0.78
N LEU A 143 3.11 28.07 0.10
CA LEU A 143 4.13 28.14 -0.95
C LEU A 143 5.23 29.08 -0.52
N THR A 144 6.46 28.58 -0.45
CA THR A 144 7.66 29.40 -0.24
C THR A 144 8.56 29.28 -1.45
N ILE A 145 9.04 30.41 -1.98
CA ILE A 145 9.90 30.46 -3.16
C ILE A 145 11.16 31.25 -2.82
N TRP A 146 12.30 30.64 -3.04
CA TRP A 146 13.62 31.31 -2.93
C TRP A 146 14.15 31.57 -4.33
N ARG A 147 14.01 32.82 -4.79
CA ARG A 147 14.40 33.24 -6.15
C ARG A 147 14.94 34.65 -6.13
N ASP A 148 15.95 34.90 -6.98
CA ASP A 148 16.55 36.23 -7.17
C ASP A 148 16.99 36.88 -5.84
N GLY A 149 17.54 36.09 -4.91
CA GLY A 149 18.02 36.53 -3.62
C GLY A 149 16.93 36.87 -2.59
N ARG A 150 15.66 36.63 -2.91
CA ARG A 150 14.50 36.95 -2.06
C ARG A 150 13.73 35.69 -1.70
N GLU A 151 13.14 35.71 -0.51
CA GLU A 151 12.20 34.71 -0.03
C GLU A 151 10.78 35.26 -0.19
N HIS A 152 9.97 34.52 -0.95
CA HIS A 152 8.57 34.88 -1.21
C HIS A 152 7.68 33.86 -0.55
N PHE A 153 6.52 34.30 -0.07
CA PHE A 153 5.53 33.44 0.61
C PHE A 153 4.12 33.74 0.16
N MET A 154 3.33 32.66 0.01
CA MET A 154 1.91 32.73 -0.30
C MET A 154 1.17 31.60 0.40
N GLU A 155 -0.01 31.87 0.92
CA GLU A 155 -0.89 30.88 1.55
C GLU A 155 -2.22 30.79 0.82
N PHE A 156 -2.73 29.58 0.72
CA PHE A 156 -4.04 29.28 0.12
C PHE A 156 -4.91 28.54 1.13
N ARG A 157 -6.22 28.78 1.07
CA ARG A 157 -7.25 28.08 1.85
C ARG A 157 -8.28 27.54 0.88
N ASP A 158 -8.52 26.23 0.92
CA ASP A 158 -9.44 25.56 0.00
C ASP A 158 -9.23 25.96 -1.47
N GLY A 159 -7.97 26.11 -1.89
CA GLY A 159 -7.57 26.49 -3.25
C GLY A 159 -7.55 28.00 -3.55
N GLU A 160 -8.05 28.85 -2.67
CA GLU A 160 -8.12 30.31 -2.88
C GLU A 160 -6.96 31.03 -2.16
N PRO A 161 -6.33 32.05 -2.77
CA PRO A 161 -5.26 32.79 -2.16
C PRO A 161 -5.75 33.63 -0.96
N VAL A 162 -5.05 33.51 0.18
CA VAL A 162 -5.36 34.32 1.38
C VAL A 162 -4.89 35.76 1.19
N ALA A 163 -3.74 35.95 0.53
CA ALA A 163 -3.16 37.24 0.19
C ALA A 163 -2.25 37.09 -1.05
N PRO A 164 -1.96 38.18 -1.77
CA PRO A 164 -1.01 38.15 -2.88
C PRO A 164 0.38 37.67 -2.44
N LEU A 165 1.18 37.16 -3.40
CA LEU A 165 2.56 36.76 -3.16
C LEU A 165 3.37 37.92 -2.52
N ALA A 166 3.94 37.66 -1.35
CA ALA A 166 4.70 38.67 -0.59
C ALA A 166 6.18 38.30 -0.45
N VAL A 167 7.06 39.29 -0.49
CA VAL A 167 8.45 39.13 -0.09
C VAL A 167 8.51 39.17 1.44
N VAL A 168 8.95 38.06 2.05
CA VAL A 168 9.01 37.91 3.51
C VAL A 168 10.44 37.98 4.06
N GLY A 169 11.44 37.86 3.21
CA GLY A 169 12.85 37.89 3.63
C GLY A 169 13.84 37.87 2.50
N ALA A 170 15.11 37.76 2.86
CA ALA A 170 16.19 37.44 1.93
C ALA A 170 16.37 35.94 1.82
N ALA A 171 16.56 35.42 0.61
CA ALA A 171 16.78 33.99 0.37
C ALA A 171 18.08 33.47 1.01
N ARG A 172 19.00 34.37 1.38
CA ARG A 172 20.36 34.02 1.81
C ARG A 172 21.01 33.09 0.76
N ASP A 173 21.42 31.89 1.18
CA ASP A 173 22.02 30.88 0.27
C ASP A 173 20.99 29.85 -0.25
N LYS A 174 19.72 30.07 0.02
CA LYS A 174 18.64 29.15 -0.40
C LYS A 174 18.17 29.47 -1.82
N ARG A 175 17.79 28.44 -2.54
CA ARG A 175 17.18 28.48 -3.87
C ARG A 175 16.13 27.38 -3.97
N GLY A 176 15.12 27.54 -4.82
CA GLY A 176 14.12 26.52 -5.11
C GLY A 176 12.71 26.85 -4.64
N THR A 177 11.90 25.82 -4.54
CA THR A 177 10.51 25.90 -4.13
C THR A 177 10.21 24.96 -2.97
N GLU A 178 9.35 25.39 -2.06
CA GLU A 178 8.80 24.54 -1.01
C GLU A 178 7.27 24.66 -1.03
N VAL A 179 6.61 23.52 -1.12
CA VAL A 179 5.16 23.40 -1.07
C VAL A 179 4.79 22.55 0.13
N THR A 180 4.04 23.11 1.08
CA THR A 180 3.47 22.37 2.21
C THR A 180 1.95 22.39 2.09
N PHE A 181 1.32 21.22 2.14
CA PHE A 181 -0.12 21.11 1.99
C PHE A 181 -0.75 20.14 2.96
N LEU A 182 -1.97 20.43 3.40
CA LEU A 182 -2.80 19.57 4.24
C LEU A 182 -4.00 19.08 3.43
N PRO A 183 -4.08 17.76 3.15
CA PRO A 183 -5.20 17.19 2.40
C PRO A 183 -6.55 17.47 3.05
N SER A 184 -7.57 17.72 2.23
CA SER A 184 -8.93 17.99 2.70
C SER A 184 -9.66 16.73 3.14
N LYS A 185 -10.09 16.68 4.41
CA LYS A 185 -10.95 15.61 4.95
C LYS A 185 -12.35 15.58 4.32
N GLN A 186 -12.75 16.63 3.61
CA GLN A 186 -14.01 16.65 2.85
C GLN A 186 -13.89 15.90 1.52
N THR A 187 -12.67 15.79 0.99
CA THR A 187 -12.38 15.12 -0.29
C THR A 187 -11.91 13.69 -0.09
N PHE A 188 -11.01 13.47 0.87
CA PHE A 188 -10.39 12.17 1.10
C PHE A 188 -10.97 11.51 2.33
N SER A 189 -11.41 10.27 2.19
CA SER A 189 -11.84 9.42 3.31
C SER A 189 -10.65 8.97 4.17
N MET A 190 -9.46 8.85 3.56
CA MET A 190 -8.18 8.57 4.21
C MET A 190 -7.24 9.75 3.99
N THR A 191 -6.69 10.31 5.07
CA THR A 191 -5.75 11.45 5.02
C THR A 191 -4.39 11.14 5.64
N GLU A 192 -4.13 9.88 5.99
CA GLU A 192 -2.83 9.45 6.49
C GLU A 192 -1.97 8.93 5.34
N PHE A 193 -0.82 9.57 5.13
CA PHE A 193 0.16 9.14 4.13
C PHE A 193 0.84 7.85 4.58
N ASP A 194 0.95 6.89 3.67
CA ASP A 194 1.73 5.67 3.86
C ASP A 194 3.18 5.89 3.44
N PHE A 195 4.11 5.67 4.37
CA PHE A 195 5.54 5.89 4.14
C PHE A 195 6.10 4.96 3.07
N ALA A 196 5.74 3.67 3.11
CA ALA A 196 6.27 2.67 2.19
C ALA A 196 5.82 2.93 0.74
N THR A 197 4.56 3.32 0.56
CA THR A 197 4.01 3.71 -0.75
C THR A 197 4.75 4.91 -1.35
N LEU A 198 5.07 5.92 -0.53
CA LEU A 198 5.85 7.08 -0.98
C LEU A 198 7.31 6.68 -1.27
N GLU A 199 7.93 5.93 -0.38
CA GLU A 199 9.31 5.46 -0.51
C GLU A 199 9.53 4.70 -1.82
N HIS A 200 8.62 3.79 -2.15
CA HIS A 200 8.66 3.01 -3.38
C HIS A 200 8.74 3.92 -4.62
N ARG A 201 7.80 4.85 -4.75
CA ARG A 201 7.74 5.76 -5.89
C ARG A 201 8.93 6.72 -5.94
N LEU A 202 9.37 7.26 -4.81
CA LEU A 202 10.52 8.14 -4.73
C LEU A 202 11.83 7.42 -5.08
N ARG A 203 11.93 6.13 -4.72
CA ARG A 203 13.05 5.27 -5.09
C ARG A 203 13.13 5.05 -6.59
N GLU A 204 12.02 4.77 -7.28
CA GLU A 204 11.96 4.69 -8.73
C GLU A 204 12.48 6.00 -9.37
N LEU A 205 11.98 7.15 -8.90
CA LEU A 205 12.39 8.46 -9.41
C LEU A 205 13.89 8.71 -9.20
N ALA A 206 14.47 8.31 -8.07
CA ALA A 206 15.90 8.44 -7.81
C ALA A 206 16.74 7.56 -8.75
N PHE A 207 16.29 6.33 -9.06
CA PHE A 207 16.97 5.48 -10.04
C PHE A 207 16.86 6.02 -11.47
N LEU A 208 15.70 6.56 -11.86
CA LEU A 208 15.47 7.10 -13.20
C LEU A 208 16.21 8.43 -13.46
N ASN A 209 16.59 9.13 -12.40
CA ASN A 209 17.27 10.43 -12.46
C ASN A 209 18.62 10.38 -11.71
N SER A 210 19.58 9.70 -12.34
CA SER A 210 20.93 9.55 -11.78
C SER A 210 21.53 10.89 -11.31
N GLY A 211 22.06 10.90 -10.09
CA GLY A 211 22.66 12.09 -9.47
C GLY A 211 21.67 13.01 -8.74
N VAL A 212 20.37 12.72 -8.77
CA VAL A 212 19.37 13.38 -7.91
C VAL A 212 19.32 12.67 -6.58
N LYS A 213 19.32 13.43 -5.49
CA LYS A 213 19.14 12.93 -4.14
C LYS A 213 17.73 13.27 -3.68
N ILE A 214 16.95 12.24 -3.31
CA ILE A 214 15.62 12.38 -2.74
C ILE A 214 15.67 11.90 -1.29
N VAL A 215 15.15 12.71 -0.38
CA VAL A 215 15.07 12.38 1.04
C VAL A 215 13.59 12.29 1.40
N LEU A 216 13.16 11.15 1.96
CA LEU A 216 11.85 10.99 2.56
C LEU A 216 12.02 10.95 4.08
N ALA A 217 11.39 11.88 4.80
CA ALA A 217 11.42 11.99 6.24
C ALA A 217 10.00 11.90 6.81
N ASP A 218 9.77 11.00 7.75
CA ASP A 218 8.53 10.91 8.53
C ASP A 218 8.75 11.43 9.94
N ASN A 219 8.25 12.62 10.21
CA ASN A 219 8.33 13.29 11.49
C ASN A 219 7.05 13.15 12.32
N ARG A 220 6.12 12.28 11.92
CA ARG A 220 4.84 12.08 12.61
C ARG A 220 5.02 11.38 13.95
N HIS A 221 6.01 10.51 14.06
CA HIS A 221 6.28 9.70 15.25
C HIS A 221 7.48 10.22 16.05
N ALA A 222 7.56 9.82 17.31
CA ALA A 222 8.66 10.20 18.20
C ALA A 222 10.04 9.66 17.75
N VAL A 223 10.06 8.65 16.90
CA VAL A 223 11.26 8.17 16.20
C VAL A 223 11.12 8.55 14.75
N GLU A 224 11.98 9.48 14.29
CA GLU A 224 12.03 9.88 12.89
C GLU A 224 12.38 8.67 12.03
N GLN A 225 11.57 8.40 11.02
CA GLN A 225 11.91 7.48 9.94
C GLN A 225 12.42 8.31 8.77
N ARG A 226 13.64 8.01 8.31
CA ARG A 226 14.30 8.79 7.25
C ARG A 226 15.01 7.87 6.28
N GLU A 227 14.68 8.03 5.00
CA GLU A 227 15.34 7.34 3.90
C GLU A 227 16.01 8.36 2.96
N GLU A 228 17.24 8.06 2.59
CA GLU A 228 18.00 8.84 1.62
C GLU A 228 18.21 8.02 0.35
N LEU A 229 17.55 8.44 -0.72
CA LEU A 229 17.47 7.75 -2.00
C LEU A 229 18.37 8.48 -2.99
N HIS A 230 19.55 7.90 -3.29
CA HIS A 230 20.52 8.47 -4.20
C HIS A 230 21.29 7.37 -4.92
N TYR A 231 21.20 7.33 -6.25
CA TYR A 231 21.72 6.24 -7.06
C TYR A 231 22.47 6.78 -8.29
N ASP A 232 23.80 6.86 -8.20
CA ASP A 232 24.66 7.33 -9.31
C ASP A 232 24.63 6.40 -10.53
N GLY A 233 24.37 5.11 -10.33
CA GLY A 233 24.30 4.11 -11.40
C GLY A 233 23.01 4.14 -12.24
N GLY A 234 22.04 5.00 -11.93
CA GLY A 234 20.81 5.15 -12.71
C GLY A 234 20.05 3.83 -12.92
N ILE A 235 19.59 3.59 -14.17
CA ILE A 235 18.81 2.39 -14.51
C ILE A 235 19.60 1.06 -14.37
N GLU A 236 20.93 1.10 -14.43
CA GLU A 236 21.75 -0.07 -14.12
C GLU A 236 21.62 -0.47 -12.65
N ALA A 237 21.77 0.51 -11.76
CA ALA A 237 21.57 0.29 -10.33
C ALA A 237 20.13 -0.16 -10.04
N PHE A 238 19.16 0.32 -10.80
CA PHE A 238 17.77 -0.11 -10.67
C PHE A 238 17.59 -1.59 -11.00
N VAL A 239 18.11 -2.07 -12.12
CA VAL A 239 18.05 -3.52 -12.47
C VAL A 239 18.78 -4.37 -11.42
N ARG A 240 19.93 -3.91 -10.90
CA ARG A 240 20.64 -4.59 -9.81
C ARG A 240 19.83 -4.64 -8.52
N TYR A 241 19.11 -3.58 -8.21
CA TYR A 241 18.20 -3.52 -7.05
C TYR A 241 17.03 -4.51 -7.21
N LEU A 242 16.40 -4.57 -8.39
CA LEU A 242 15.31 -5.50 -8.67
C LEU A 242 15.76 -6.98 -8.58
N ASP A 243 16.99 -7.27 -8.98
CA ASP A 243 17.54 -8.62 -8.98
C ASP A 243 18.42 -8.96 -7.75
N ARG A 244 18.42 -8.11 -6.70
CA ARG A 244 19.27 -8.32 -5.50
C ARG A 244 19.10 -9.71 -4.86
N ASN A 245 17.92 -10.29 -4.99
CA ASN A 245 17.58 -11.61 -4.45
C ASN A 245 17.78 -12.76 -5.44
N LYS A 246 18.21 -12.49 -6.69
CA LYS A 246 18.41 -13.48 -7.75
C LYS A 246 19.90 -13.68 -8.06
N THR A 247 20.21 -14.76 -8.77
CA THR A 247 21.59 -15.05 -9.20
C THR A 247 21.74 -14.65 -10.67
N PRO A 248 22.58 -13.65 -10.98
CA PRO A 248 22.76 -13.21 -12.35
C PRO A 248 23.52 -14.24 -13.19
N LEU A 249 23.16 -14.37 -14.46
CA LEU A 249 23.83 -15.26 -15.43
C LEU A 249 25.05 -14.61 -16.10
N ILE A 250 25.09 -13.28 -16.13
CA ILE A 250 26.20 -12.50 -16.68
C ILE A 250 26.65 -11.47 -15.63
N PRO A 251 27.96 -11.10 -15.62
CA PRO A 251 28.52 -10.28 -14.53
C PRO A 251 27.93 -8.88 -14.43
N GLN A 252 27.54 -8.29 -15.56
CA GLN A 252 27.08 -6.92 -15.67
C GLN A 252 25.78 -6.86 -16.47
N PRO A 253 24.82 -5.97 -16.12
CA PRO A 253 23.68 -5.69 -16.99
C PRO A 253 24.12 -5.15 -18.35
N ILE A 254 23.32 -5.41 -19.38
CA ILE A 254 23.49 -4.81 -20.70
C ILE A 254 22.85 -3.43 -20.66
N LEU A 255 23.64 -2.41 -20.99
CA LEU A 255 23.18 -1.03 -21.01
C LEU A 255 23.02 -0.53 -22.43
N VAL A 256 21.89 0.06 -22.74
CA VAL A 256 21.57 0.73 -24.00
C VAL A 256 21.18 2.16 -23.68
N LYS A 257 21.89 3.12 -24.31
CA LYS A 257 21.55 4.54 -24.20
C LYS A 257 21.81 5.20 -25.54
N ALA A 258 20.77 5.73 -26.14
CA ALA A 258 20.89 6.48 -27.42
C ALA A 258 19.76 7.48 -27.56
N GLU A 259 20.01 8.52 -28.36
CA GLU A 259 19.00 9.47 -28.81
C GLU A 259 18.81 9.33 -30.32
N ARG A 260 17.53 9.23 -30.74
CA ARG A 260 17.16 9.15 -32.16
C ARG A 260 15.83 9.85 -32.37
N ASP A 261 15.73 10.68 -33.39
CA ASP A 261 14.54 11.46 -33.74
C ASP A 261 13.96 12.28 -32.56
N GLY A 262 14.86 12.81 -31.70
CA GLY A 262 14.47 13.59 -30.52
C GLY A 262 13.93 12.74 -29.34
N ILE A 263 13.92 11.42 -29.47
CA ILE A 263 13.53 10.48 -28.39
C ILE A 263 14.80 9.88 -27.79
N VAL A 264 14.96 10.01 -26.48
CA VAL A 264 16.02 9.32 -25.74
C VAL A 264 15.52 7.96 -25.28
N VAL A 265 16.29 6.92 -25.58
CA VAL A 265 16.00 5.55 -25.17
C VAL A 265 17.12 5.10 -24.22
N GLU A 266 16.74 4.76 -22.99
CA GLU A 266 17.61 4.18 -21.98
C GLU A 266 17.03 2.81 -21.59
N CYS A 267 17.85 1.75 -21.66
CA CYS A 267 17.42 0.41 -21.29
C CYS A 267 18.56 -0.34 -20.59
N ALA A 268 18.23 -0.98 -19.47
CA ALA A 268 19.11 -1.94 -18.81
C ALA A 268 18.47 -3.31 -18.80
N LEU A 269 19.24 -4.35 -19.15
CA LEU A 269 18.77 -5.73 -19.25
C LEU A 269 19.71 -6.64 -18.47
N TRP A 270 19.18 -7.56 -17.68
CA TRP A 270 19.96 -8.54 -16.95
C TRP A 270 19.23 -9.87 -16.86
N TRP A 271 19.89 -10.97 -17.24
CA TRP A 271 19.34 -12.30 -17.08
C TRP A 271 19.80 -12.92 -15.79
N ASN A 272 18.89 -13.58 -15.12
CA ASN A 272 19.09 -14.31 -13.88
C ASN A 272 18.69 -15.80 -14.02
N ASP A 273 18.90 -16.57 -12.97
CA ASP A 273 18.58 -18.00 -12.90
C ASP A 273 17.07 -18.30 -12.75
N GLY A 274 16.24 -17.29 -12.53
CA GLY A 274 14.78 -17.40 -12.39
C GLY A 274 14.05 -17.77 -13.68
N TYR A 275 12.74 -17.91 -13.59
CA TYR A 275 11.89 -18.36 -14.71
C TYR A 275 10.89 -17.27 -15.16
N HIS A 276 10.84 -16.14 -14.48
CA HIS A 276 9.87 -15.09 -14.71
C HIS A 276 10.50 -13.85 -15.35
N GLU A 277 9.72 -13.18 -16.23
CA GLU A 277 10.07 -11.89 -16.81
C GLU A 277 9.69 -10.76 -15.82
N THR A 278 10.58 -9.79 -15.62
CA THR A 278 10.30 -8.54 -14.92
C THR A 278 10.73 -7.39 -15.82
N VAL A 279 9.78 -6.66 -16.41
CA VAL A 279 10.06 -5.51 -17.26
C VAL A 279 9.28 -4.30 -16.77
N LEU A 280 10.01 -3.29 -16.31
CA LEU A 280 9.45 -2.00 -15.93
C LEU A 280 9.63 -1.01 -17.07
N CYS A 281 8.56 -0.32 -17.42
CA CYS A 281 8.53 0.64 -18.52
C CYS A 281 8.18 2.04 -18.02
N PHE A 282 8.94 3.03 -18.48
CA PHE A 282 8.76 4.43 -18.10
C PHE A 282 8.79 5.34 -19.32
N THR A 283 7.90 6.34 -19.32
CA THR A 283 7.92 7.44 -20.28
C THR A 283 7.98 8.76 -19.50
N ASN A 284 9.03 9.56 -19.69
CA ASN A 284 9.25 10.79 -18.94
C ASN A 284 9.12 10.60 -17.43
N ASN A 285 9.75 9.55 -16.90
CA ASN A 285 9.70 9.08 -15.50
C ASN A 285 8.35 8.54 -15.01
N ILE A 286 7.31 8.52 -15.83
CA ILE A 286 5.98 7.99 -15.48
C ILE A 286 5.95 6.49 -15.76
N PRO A 287 5.55 5.64 -14.81
CA PRO A 287 5.44 4.19 -15.03
C PRO A 287 4.27 3.86 -15.95
N GLN A 288 4.47 2.93 -16.88
CA GLN A 288 3.41 2.36 -17.71
C GLN A 288 3.17 0.91 -17.32
N ARG A 289 2.17 0.68 -16.47
CA ARG A 289 1.79 -0.66 -15.99
C ARG A 289 1.33 -1.58 -17.12
N ASP A 290 0.63 -1.03 -18.11
CA ASP A 290 0.13 -1.74 -19.30
C ASP A 290 1.12 -1.69 -20.49
N GLY A 291 2.34 -1.20 -20.24
CA GLY A 291 3.37 -1.05 -21.25
C GLY A 291 2.99 -0.06 -22.36
N GLY A 292 3.12 -0.48 -23.61
CA GLY A 292 2.78 0.36 -24.75
C GLY A 292 3.70 0.15 -25.96
N THR A 293 3.78 1.17 -26.83
CA THR A 293 4.56 1.12 -28.07
C THR A 293 6.05 0.91 -27.84
N HIS A 294 6.62 1.46 -26.76
CA HIS A 294 8.02 1.25 -26.38
C HIS A 294 8.29 -0.21 -25.98
N LEU A 295 7.41 -0.83 -25.17
CA LEU A 295 7.54 -2.24 -24.79
C LEU A 295 7.41 -3.16 -26.00
N ALA A 296 6.50 -2.85 -26.94
CA ALA A 296 6.38 -3.60 -28.18
C ALA A 296 7.64 -3.53 -29.05
N GLY A 297 8.27 -2.36 -29.13
CA GLY A 297 9.56 -2.17 -29.81
C GLY A 297 10.69 -2.95 -29.14
N PHE A 298 10.77 -2.88 -27.80
CA PHE A 298 11.73 -3.64 -26.99
C PHE A 298 11.62 -5.15 -27.23
N ARG A 299 10.41 -5.72 -27.06
CA ARG A 299 10.16 -7.15 -27.22
C ARG A 299 10.48 -7.63 -28.65
N GLY A 300 10.16 -6.83 -29.67
CA GLY A 300 10.46 -7.13 -31.06
C GLY A 300 11.96 -7.18 -31.35
N ALA A 301 12.71 -6.16 -30.91
CA ALA A 301 14.16 -6.09 -31.08
C ALA A 301 14.88 -7.22 -30.34
N LEU A 302 14.55 -7.43 -29.07
CA LEU A 302 15.16 -8.46 -28.22
C LEU A 302 15.01 -9.85 -28.86
N THR A 303 13.78 -10.23 -29.20
CA THR A 303 13.50 -11.53 -29.83
C THR A 303 14.28 -11.70 -31.11
N ARG A 304 14.33 -10.68 -31.97
CA ARG A 304 15.05 -10.71 -33.24
C ARG A 304 16.54 -10.92 -33.05
N GLN A 305 17.17 -10.16 -32.16
CA GLN A 305 18.63 -10.24 -31.96
C GLN A 305 19.06 -11.52 -31.29
N VAL A 306 18.35 -12.00 -30.26
CA VAL A 306 18.63 -13.28 -29.59
C VAL A 306 18.48 -14.44 -30.59
N THR A 307 17.41 -14.43 -31.41
CA THR A 307 17.18 -15.48 -32.41
C THR A 307 18.27 -15.46 -33.51
N ALA A 308 18.59 -14.28 -34.03
CA ALA A 308 19.64 -14.13 -35.06
C ALA A 308 21.02 -14.62 -34.58
N TYR A 309 21.41 -14.27 -33.34
CA TYR A 309 22.64 -14.74 -32.74
C TYR A 309 22.65 -16.27 -32.53
N ALA A 310 21.52 -16.84 -32.05
CA ALA A 310 21.39 -18.29 -31.90
C ALA A 310 21.47 -19.03 -33.24
N GLU A 311 21.04 -18.42 -34.35
CA GLU A 311 21.11 -19.01 -35.70
C GLU A 311 22.48 -18.88 -36.35
N SER A 312 23.27 -17.84 -36.02
CA SER A 312 24.60 -17.61 -36.61
C SER A 312 25.69 -18.61 -36.14
N GLY A 313 25.35 -19.62 -35.35
CA GLY A 313 26.28 -20.73 -34.99
C GLY A 313 26.92 -20.60 -33.63
N GLY A 314 26.45 -19.69 -32.80
CA GLY A 314 27.00 -19.46 -31.45
C GLY A 314 26.87 -20.62 -30.47
N VAL A 315 25.86 -21.51 -30.63
CA VAL A 315 25.61 -22.66 -29.75
C VAL A 315 25.14 -23.86 -30.57
N PRO A 316 25.71 -25.07 -30.37
CA PRO A 316 25.26 -26.31 -31.03
C PRO A 316 23.83 -26.66 -30.60
N ARG A 317 22.90 -26.69 -31.54
CA ARG A 317 21.50 -27.13 -31.28
C ARG A 317 21.47 -28.68 -31.36
N LYS A 318 21.18 -29.33 -30.23
CA LYS A 318 20.91 -30.79 -30.21
C LYS A 318 19.52 -31.10 -30.81
N GLU A 319 18.60 -30.18 -30.80
CA GLU A 319 17.26 -30.27 -31.42
C GLU A 319 16.90 -28.93 -32.08
N LYS A 320 16.22 -28.96 -33.24
CA LYS A 320 15.70 -27.76 -33.93
C LYS A 320 14.39 -27.33 -33.27
N VAL A 321 14.47 -26.70 -32.11
CA VAL A 321 13.31 -26.05 -31.46
C VAL A 321 13.25 -24.59 -31.91
N ALA A 322 12.08 -24.14 -32.35
CA ALA A 322 11.84 -22.75 -32.69
C ALA A 322 11.82 -21.91 -31.42
N LEU A 323 12.60 -20.83 -31.38
CA LEU A 323 12.63 -19.89 -30.27
C LEU A 323 11.44 -18.94 -30.38
N THR A 324 10.78 -18.67 -29.26
CA THR A 324 9.71 -17.68 -29.13
C THR A 324 10.18 -16.46 -28.36
N GLY A 325 9.40 -15.37 -28.43
CA GLY A 325 9.69 -14.18 -27.63
C GLY A 325 9.71 -14.46 -26.12
N ASP A 326 8.83 -15.34 -25.64
CA ASP A 326 8.74 -15.70 -24.22
C ASP A 326 9.99 -16.49 -23.77
N ASP A 327 10.51 -17.39 -24.59
CA ASP A 327 11.76 -18.10 -24.31
C ASP A 327 12.93 -17.11 -24.13
N CYS A 328 12.96 -16.04 -24.96
CA CYS A 328 14.01 -15.01 -24.89
C CYS A 328 13.94 -14.16 -23.62
N ARG A 329 12.78 -14.11 -22.98
CA ARG A 329 12.51 -13.28 -21.79
C ARG A 329 12.49 -14.09 -20.49
N GLU A 330 12.61 -15.41 -20.53
CA GLU A 330 12.69 -16.22 -19.31
C GLU A 330 13.91 -15.81 -18.46
N GLY A 331 13.64 -15.41 -17.21
CA GLY A 331 14.66 -14.93 -16.27
C GLY A 331 15.23 -13.54 -16.62
N LEU A 332 14.55 -12.76 -17.46
CA LEU A 332 14.96 -11.40 -17.81
C LEU A 332 14.38 -10.38 -16.83
N THR A 333 15.25 -9.56 -16.27
CA THR A 333 14.87 -8.30 -15.61
C THR A 333 15.34 -7.16 -16.48
N ALA A 334 14.44 -6.22 -16.80
CA ALA A 334 14.76 -5.05 -17.62
C ALA A 334 14.04 -3.79 -17.13
N VAL A 335 14.71 -2.67 -17.26
CA VAL A 335 14.13 -1.33 -17.10
C VAL A 335 14.26 -0.60 -18.42
N LEU A 336 13.14 -0.17 -18.97
CA LEU A 336 13.07 0.61 -20.21
C LEU A 336 12.52 2.00 -19.91
N SER A 337 13.33 3.02 -20.08
CA SER A 337 12.96 4.42 -19.93
C SER A 337 13.08 5.15 -21.26
N VAL A 338 12.00 5.79 -21.67
CA VAL A 338 12.01 6.66 -22.87
C VAL A 338 11.68 8.08 -22.48
N LYS A 339 12.43 9.05 -23.04
CA LYS A 339 12.13 10.48 -22.90
C LYS A 339 11.59 10.97 -24.23
N VAL A 340 10.32 11.35 -24.24
CA VAL A 340 9.55 11.73 -25.43
C VAL A 340 9.05 13.16 -25.27
N PRO A 341 9.26 14.05 -26.25
CA PRO A 341 8.84 15.46 -26.14
C PRO A 341 7.33 15.65 -25.97
N ASP A 342 6.50 14.88 -26.67
CA ASP A 342 5.03 14.96 -26.61
C ASP A 342 4.40 13.56 -26.62
N PRO A 343 4.46 12.83 -25.50
CA PRO A 343 3.94 11.48 -25.43
C PRO A 343 2.41 11.45 -25.34
N LYS A 344 1.80 10.46 -26.01
CA LYS A 344 0.36 10.21 -25.97
C LYS A 344 0.07 8.94 -25.17
N PHE A 345 -0.94 9.03 -24.30
CA PHE A 345 -1.35 7.93 -23.44
C PHE A 345 -2.80 7.52 -23.69
N SER A 346 -3.16 6.29 -23.32
CA SER A 346 -4.51 5.75 -23.49
C SER A 346 -5.54 6.34 -22.53
N SER A 347 -5.09 6.82 -21.35
CA SER A 347 -5.93 7.31 -20.26
C SER A 347 -5.25 8.48 -19.51
N GLN A 348 -6.01 9.13 -18.64
CA GLN A 348 -5.49 10.18 -17.75
C GLN A 348 -4.47 9.62 -16.73
N THR A 349 -4.61 8.36 -16.34
CA THR A 349 -3.67 7.64 -15.44
C THR A 349 -2.33 7.31 -16.08
N LYS A 350 -2.22 7.51 -17.42
CA LYS A 350 -1.00 7.31 -18.21
C LYS A 350 -0.43 5.88 -18.18
N ASP A 351 -1.25 4.87 -17.91
CA ASP A 351 -0.82 3.48 -17.73
C ASP A 351 -0.26 2.84 -19.00
N LYS A 352 -0.61 3.36 -20.20
CA LYS A 352 -0.17 2.82 -21.48
C LYS A 352 0.25 3.90 -22.45
N LEU A 353 1.48 3.79 -22.99
CA LEU A 353 1.98 4.66 -24.06
C LEU A 353 1.43 4.23 -25.43
N VAL A 354 0.79 5.17 -26.15
CA VAL A 354 0.19 4.92 -27.48
C VAL A 354 0.86 5.67 -28.62
N SER A 355 1.89 6.49 -28.35
CA SER A 355 2.68 7.20 -29.37
C SER A 355 3.31 6.22 -30.36
N SER A 356 2.80 6.16 -31.61
CA SER A 356 3.22 5.17 -32.61
C SER A 356 4.66 5.35 -33.09
N GLU A 357 5.18 6.57 -33.08
CA GLU A 357 6.54 6.96 -33.45
C GLU A 357 7.61 6.40 -32.51
N VAL A 358 7.26 6.08 -31.27
CA VAL A 358 8.20 5.55 -30.26
C VAL A 358 8.63 4.12 -30.58
N ARG A 359 7.72 3.28 -31.08
CA ARG A 359 8.02 1.87 -31.38
C ARG A 359 9.21 1.68 -32.33
N PRO A 360 9.23 2.28 -33.55
CA PRO A 360 10.33 2.08 -34.49
C PRO A 360 11.67 2.64 -33.96
N VAL A 361 11.64 3.72 -33.19
CA VAL A 361 12.84 4.28 -32.57
C VAL A 361 13.43 3.32 -31.54
N VAL A 362 12.63 2.83 -30.59
CA VAL A 362 13.07 1.86 -29.58
C VAL A 362 13.55 0.57 -30.24
N GLU A 363 12.79 0.05 -31.21
CA GLU A 363 13.16 -1.16 -31.94
C GLU A 363 14.46 -0.98 -32.70
N GLY A 364 14.68 0.15 -33.36
CA GLY A 364 15.90 0.44 -34.10
C GLY A 364 17.12 0.56 -33.20
N VAL A 365 17.03 1.38 -32.14
CA VAL A 365 18.13 1.58 -31.17
C VAL A 365 18.54 0.25 -30.53
N LEU A 366 17.57 -0.52 -30.06
CA LEU A 366 17.86 -1.80 -29.42
C LEU A 366 18.41 -2.85 -30.39
N ASN A 367 17.94 -2.88 -31.64
CA ASN A 367 18.51 -3.78 -32.66
C ASN A 367 19.99 -3.51 -32.88
N ASP A 368 20.34 -2.23 -33.08
CA ASP A 368 21.74 -1.84 -33.36
C ASP A 368 22.65 -2.13 -32.18
N MET A 369 22.23 -1.71 -30.98
CA MET A 369 23.05 -1.84 -29.77
C MET A 369 23.18 -3.28 -29.28
N LEU A 370 22.11 -4.07 -29.29
CA LEU A 370 22.14 -5.46 -28.87
C LEU A 370 22.95 -6.32 -29.85
N LYS A 371 22.85 -6.04 -31.17
CA LYS A 371 23.69 -6.72 -32.17
C LYS A 371 25.15 -6.51 -31.87
N ALA A 372 25.59 -5.27 -31.69
CA ALA A 372 26.97 -4.94 -31.36
C ALA A 372 27.41 -5.62 -30.05
N TRP A 373 26.58 -5.55 -29.02
CA TRP A 373 26.90 -6.16 -27.72
C TRP A 373 27.08 -7.69 -27.82
N PHE A 374 26.21 -8.40 -28.54
CA PHE A 374 26.33 -9.86 -28.73
C PHE A 374 27.60 -10.24 -29.48
N GLU A 375 28.01 -9.40 -30.45
CA GLU A 375 29.26 -9.61 -31.21
C GLU A 375 30.50 -9.35 -30.34
N GLU A 376 30.46 -8.35 -29.47
CA GLU A 376 31.60 -7.96 -28.58
C GLU A 376 31.72 -8.85 -27.33
N HIS A 377 30.64 -9.50 -26.89
CA HIS A 377 30.60 -10.31 -25.66
C HIS A 377 30.17 -11.75 -25.92
N PRO A 378 30.94 -12.53 -26.73
CA PRO A 378 30.52 -13.87 -27.18
C PRO A 378 30.39 -14.88 -26.03
N GLY A 379 31.09 -14.72 -24.93
CA GLY A 379 30.98 -15.57 -23.74
C GLY A 379 29.63 -15.43 -23.04
N GLU A 380 29.26 -14.21 -22.70
CA GLU A 380 28.01 -13.85 -22.07
C GLU A 380 26.82 -14.13 -23.00
N ALA A 381 26.94 -13.80 -24.29
CA ALA A 381 25.96 -14.08 -25.31
C ALA A 381 25.62 -15.57 -25.40
N LYS A 382 26.63 -16.46 -25.36
CA LYS A 382 26.43 -17.92 -25.30
C LYS A 382 25.69 -18.36 -24.03
N THR A 383 25.95 -17.73 -22.88
CA THR A 383 25.29 -18.05 -21.63
C THR A 383 23.80 -17.65 -21.72
N ILE A 384 23.48 -16.46 -22.21
CA ILE A 384 22.10 -16.00 -22.42
C ILE A 384 21.36 -16.92 -23.39
N VAL A 385 21.95 -17.17 -24.58
CA VAL A 385 21.31 -18.03 -25.59
C VAL A 385 21.17 -19.48 -25.07
N GLY A 386 22.14 -19.97 -24.28
CA GLY A 386 22.03 -21.26 -23.58
C GLY A 386 20.77 -21.34 -22.69
N LYS A 387 20.50 -20.29 -21.90
CA LYS A 387 19.28 -20.19 -21.08
C LYS A 387 18.03 -20.19 -21.96
N VAL A 388 17.98 -19.39 -23.02
CA VAL A 388 16.86 -19.30 -23.99
C VAL A 388 16.59 -20.66 -24.65
N ILE A 389 17.63 -21.41 -25.07
CA ILE A 389 17.47 -22.76 -25.63
C ILE A 389 16.92 -23.74 -24.58
N GLN A 390 17.35 -23.63 -23.32
CA GLN A 390 16.80 -24.44 -22.23
C GLN A 390 15.32 -24.10 -21.97
N ALA A 391 14.95 -22.85 -22.01
CA ALA A 391 13.54 -22.40 -21.88
C ALA A 391 12.69 -22.98 -23.02
N ALA A 392 13.14 -22.84 -24.28
CA ALA A 392 12.47 -23.43 -25.44
C ALA A 392 12.31 -24.94 -25.37
N ALA A 393 13.36 -25.66 -24.91
CA ALA A 393 13.32 -27.11 -24.74
C ALA A 393 12.32 -27.51 -23.63
N ALA A 394 12.28 -26.75 -22.53
CA ALA A 394 11.32 -26.97 -21.44
C ALA A 394 9.89 -26.75 -21.90
N ARG A 395 9.60 -25.65 -22.63
CA ARG A 395 8.30 -25.35 -23.23
C ARG A 395 7.85 -26.46 -24.18
N GLU A 396 8.74 -26.95 -25.05
CA GLU A 396 8.43 -28.05 -25.99
C GLU A 396 8.19 -29.38 -25.28
N ALA A 397 8.97 -29.69 -24.21
CA ALA A 397 8.77 -30.88 -23.40
C ALA A 397 7.40 -30.79 -22.69
N ALA A 398 7.06 -29.64 -22.15
CA ALA A 398 5.75 -29.38 -21.54
C ALA A 398 4.62 -29.57 -22.57
N ARG A 399 4.75 -29.07 -23.80
CA ARG A 399 3.78 -29.25 -24.88
C ARG A 399 3.60 -30.73 -25.23
N LYS A 400 4.70 -31.48 -25.40
CA LYS A 400 4.63 -32.92 -25.68
C LYS A 400 3.98 -33.72 -24.55
N ALA A 401 4.29 -33.39 -23.29
CA ALA A 401 3.68 -34.03 -22.14
C ALA A 401 2.17 -33.83 -22.12
N ARG A 402 1.67 -32.62 -22.41
CA ARG A 402 0.25 -32.29 -22.53
C ARG A 402 -0.41 -33.06 -23.68
N GLU A 403 0.20 -33.11 -24.87
CA GLU A 403 -0.33 -33.86 -26.01
C GLU A 403 -0.46 -35.36 -25.72
N MET A 404 0.49 -35.95 -24.99
CA MET A 404 0.40 -37.34 -24.56
C MET A 404 -0.72 -37.57 -23.56
N THR A 405 -0.87 -36.65 -22.58
CA THR A 405 -1.98 -36.70 -21.61
C THR A 405 -3.33 -36.52 -22.31
N ARG A 406 -3.42 -35.64 -23.30
CA ARG A 406 -4.62 -35.38 -24.09
C ARG A 406 -4.96 -36.58 -25.02
N LYS A 407 -3.97 -37.28 -25.58
CA LYS A 407 -4.20 -38.47 -26.41
C LYS A 407 -4.58 -39.70 -25.55
N SER A 408 -4.09 -39.79 -24.31
CA SER A 408 -4.54 -40.85 -23.40
C SER A 408 -5.92 -40.53 -22.79
N ALA A 409 -6.35 -39.27 -22.83
CA ALA A 409 -7.65 -38.77 -22.37
C ALA A 409 -8.71 -38.73 -23.50
N LEU A 410 -8.50 -39.36 -24.67
CA LEU A 410 -9.47 -39.47 -25.77
C LEU A 410 -10.74 -40.25 -25.42
N GLY A 411 -10.97 -40.48 -24.16
CA GLY A 411 -12.16 -41.13 -23.65
C GLY A 411 -12.89 -40.43 -22.53
N ILE A 412 -12.71 -39.23 -22.21
CA ILE A 412 -13.59 -38.46 -21.30
C ILE A 412 -12.89 -37.15 -20.92
N THR A 413 -13.43 -36.02 -21.24
CA THR A 413 -13.26 -34.73 -20.56
C THR A 413 -13.74 -34.89 -19.10
N SER A 414 -13.06 -35.71 -18.31
CA SER A 414 -13.44 -35.87 -16.91
C SER A 414 -12.76 -34.76 -16.10
N LEU A 415 -13.61 -33.94 -15.52
CA LEU A 415 -13.21 -33.03 -14.43
C LEU A 415 -12.43 -33.82 -13.35
N PRO A 416 -11.51 -33.19 -12.63
CA PRO A 416 -10.75 -33.85 -11.58
C PRO A 416 -11.68 -34.59 -10.62
N GLY A 417 -11.44 -35.86 -10.33
CA GLY A 417 -12.32 -36.66 -9.48
C GLY A 417 -12.52 -36.13 -8.07
N LYS A 418 -11.69 -35.17 -7.66
CA LYS A 418 -11.81 -34.46 -6.38
C LYS A 418 -12.69 -33.21 -6.44
N LEU A 419 -12.92 -32.65 -7.63
CA LEU A 419 -13.76 -31.47 -7.80
C LEU A 419 -15.24 -31.82 -7.57
N ALA A 420 -15.86 -31.21 -6.59
CA ALA A 420 -17.31 -31.20 -6.44
C ALA A 420 -17.84 -29.97 -7.20
N ASP A 421 -18.17 -30.18 -8.48
CA ASP A 421 -18.62 -29.11 -9.38
C ASP A 421 -20.02 -28.59 -9.02
N CYS A 422 -20.38 -27.40 -9.52
CA CYS A 422 -21.71 -26.80 -9.42
C CYS A 422 -22.57 -27.13 -10.65
N GLN A 423 -23.86 -26.85 -10.56
CA GLN A 423 -24.83 -27.09 -11.66
C GLN A 423 -24.85 -25.93 -12.66
N GLU A 424 -24.59 -24.70 -12.17
CA GLU A 424 -24.55 -23.49 -12.99
C GLU A 424 -23.44 -23.58 -14.03
N ARG A 425 -23.71 -23.07 -15.24
CA ARG A 425 -22.77 -23.06 -16.36
C ARG A 425 -22.31 -21.65 -16.73
N ASP A 426 -23.01 -20.62 -16.26
CA ASP A 426 -22.62 -19.25 -16.44
C ASP A 426 -21.47 -18.92 -15.46
N PRO A 427 -20.24 -18.64 -15.97
CA PRO A 427 -19.09 -18.34 -15.11
C PRO A 427 -19.34 -17.15 -14.17
N ALA A 428 -20.13 -16.15 -14.63
CA ALA A 428 -20.42 -14.96 -13.84
C ALA A 428 -21.26 -15.25 -12.58
N LYS A 429 -21.96 -16.37 -12.56
CA LYS A 429 -22.78 -16.82 -11.44
C LYS A 429 -22.16 -17.95 -10.66
N SER A 430 -21.04 -18.50 -11.12
CA SER A 430 -20.39 -19.69 -10.56
C SER A 430 -19.21 -19.31 -9.69
N GLU A 431 -19.04 -20.03 -8.57
CA GLU A 431 -18.00 -19.84 -7.58
C GLU A 431 -17.21 -21.13 -7.37
N LEU A 432 -15.88 -21.03 -7.25
CA LEU A 432 -14.99 -22.14 -6.89
C LEU A 432 -14.31 -21.86 -5.55
N PHE A 433 -14.55 -22.71 -4.57
CA PHE A 433 -13.82 -22.72 -3.31
C PHE A 433 -12.62 -23.67 -3.40
N ILE A 434 -11.41 -23.16 -3.27
CA ILE A 434 -10.18 -23.94 -3.14
C ILE A 434 -9.93 -24.10 -1.64
N VAL A 435 -10.05 -25.35 -1.16
CA VAL A 435 -10.08 -25.65 0.28
C VAL A 435 -8.88 -26.50 0.69
N GLU A 436 -8.31 -26.20 1.83
CA GLU A 436 -7.22 -26.97 2.42
C GLU A 436 -7.71 -28.30 2.98
N GLY A 437 -7.13 -29.40 2.47
CA GLY A 437 -7.34 -30.73 3.00
C GLY A 437 -8.69 -31.39 2.72
N ASP A 438 -8.76 -32.69 2.98
CA ASP A 438 -10.00 -33.47 2.76
C ASP A 438 -11.04 -33.24 3.88
N SER A 439 -10.63 -32.88 5.10
CA SER A 439 -11.53 -32.64 6.25
C SER A 439 -12.39 -31.42 6.02
N ALA A 440 -11.77 -30.23 5.88
CA ALA A 440 -12.49 -28.98 5.58
C ALA A 440 -13.19 -29.06 4.22
N GLY A 441 -12.60 -29.76 3.23
CA GLY A 441 -13.22 -30.06 1.95
C GLY A 441 -14.49 -30.89 2.09
N GLY A 442 -14.57 -31.80 3.06
CA GLY A 442 -15.75 -32.59 3.37
C GLY A 442 -16.91 -31.73 3.90
N SER A 443 -16.63 -30.90 4.92
CA SER A 443 -17.60 -29.96 5.48
C SER A 443 -18.09 -28.96 4.43
N ALA A 444 -17.16 -28.40 3.63
CA ALA A 444 -17.52 -27.46 2.56
C ALA A 444 -18.40 -28.11 1.47
N LYS A 445 -18.10 -29.34 1.06
CA LYS A 445 -18.92 -30.09 0.08
C LYS A 445 -20.34 -30.36 0.58
N GLN A 446 -20.52 -30.57 1.87
CA GLN A 446 -21.82 -30.80 2.50
C GLN A 446 -22.60 -29.50 2.68
N GLY A 447 -21.92 -28.45 3.16
CA GLY A 447 -22.51 -27.14 3.50
C GLY A 447 -22.81 -26.24 2.30
N ARG A 448 -22.15 -26.44 1.15
CA ARG A 448 -22.25 -25.55 -0.02
C ARG A 448 -23.61 -25.51 -0.70
N ASN A 449 -23.94 -24.45 -1.39
CA ASN A 449 -25.02 -24.46 -2.38
C ASN A 449 -24.54 -25.13 -3.69
N ARG A 450 -25.11 -26.31 -4.00
CA ARG A 450 -24.70 -27.10 -5.16
C ARG A 450 -25.09 -26.47 -6.50
N GLU A 451 -26.00 -25.51 -6.49
CA GLU A 451 -26.44 -24.83 -7.69
C GLU A 451 -25.32 -24.04 -8.33
N PHE A 452 -24.62 -23.21 -7.54
CA PHE A 452 -23.61 -22.27 -8.07
C PHE A 452 -22.23 -22.35 -7.41
N GLN A 453 -22.06 -23.16 -6.35
CA GLN A 453 -20.76 -23.29 -5.64
C GLN A 453 -20.10 -24.63 -5.93
N ALA A 454 -18.86 -24.57 -6.45
CA ALA A 454 -17.98 -25.71 -6.60
C ALA A 454 -16.93 -25.72 -5.46
N VAL A 455 -16.46 -26.91 -5.09
CA VAL A 455 -15.42 -27.10 -4.06
C VAL A 455 -14.32 -28.02 -4.58
N LEU A 456 -13.09 -27.54 -4.51
CA LEU A 456 -11.87 -28.25 -4.84
C LEU A 456 -10.98 -28.41 -3.60
N PRO A 457 -10.93 -29.57 -2.94
CA PRO A 457 -9.96 -29.80 -1.86
C PRO A 457 -8.57 -30.06 -2.44
N LEU A 458 -7.56 -29.41 -1.84
CA LEU A 458 -6.16 -29.63 -2.12
C LEU A 458 -5.51 -30.39 -0.97
N ARG A 459 -4.68 -31.39 -1.29
CA ARG A 459 -3.99 -32.20 -0.26
C ARG A 459 -2.63 -31.59 0.09
N GLY A 460 -2.62 -30.78 1.16
CA GLY A 460 -1.40 -30.18 1.67
C GLY A 460 -0.81 -29.10 0.76
N LYS A 461 0.47 -28.82 0.94
CA LYS A 461 1.20 -27.75 0.25
C LYS A 461 1.37 -28.09 -1.23
N ILE A 462 0.98 -27.17 -2.11
CA ILE A 462 1.18 -27.29 -3.56
C ILE A 462 2.65 -27.01 -3.91
N LEU A 463 3.05 -27.35 -5.13
CA LEU A 463 4.37 -27.04 -5.64
C LEU A 463 4.62 -25.51 -5.62
N ASN A 464 5.75 -25.09 -5.08
CA ASN A 464 6.19 -23.71 -5.18
C ASN A 464 6.61 -23.39 -6.62
N VAL A 465 5.76 -22.63 -7.32
CA VAL A 465 5.95 -22.29 -8.75
C VAL A 465 7.01 -21.22 -8.96
N GLU A 466 7.42 -20.49 -7.92
CA GLU A 466 8.53 -19.54 -7.99
C GLU A 466 9.84 -20.24 -8.37
N ARG A 467 10.01 -21.48 -7.91
CA ARG A 467 11.20 -22.32 -8.11
C ARG A 467 11.04 -23.40 -9.17
N ALA A 468 9.92 -23.45 -9.85
CA ALA A 468 9.58 -24.58 -10.70
C ALA A 468 9.45 -24.15 -12.15
N ARG A 469 10.17 -24.86 -13.02
CA ARG A 469 10.00 -24.75 -14.46
C ARG A 469 8.62 -25.32 -14.88
N MET A 470 8.15 -24.90 -16.05
CA MET A 470 6.85 -25.26 -16.59
C MET A 470 6.67 -26.79 -16.70
N ASP A 471 7.69 -27.55 -17.07
CA ASP A 471 7.64 -29.02 -17.18
C ASP A 471 7.40 -29.67 -15.81
N LYS A 472 8.03 -29.17 -14.74
CA LYS A 472 7.79 -29.63 -13.37
C LYS A 472 6.39 -29.24 -12.87
N MET A 473 5.94 -28.05 -13.18
CA MET A 473 4.60 -27.59 -12.80
C MET A 473 3.52 -28.51 -13.37
N LEU A 474 3.63 -28.85 -14.66
CA LEU A 474 2.69 -29.75 -15.33
C LEU A 474 2.77 -31.20 -14.86
N SER A 475 3.87 -31.62 -14.29
CA SER A 475 4.01 -32.96 -13.67
C SER A 475 3.36 -33.03 -12.27
N SER A 476 3.04 -31.89 -11.66
CA SER A 476 2.36 -31.85 -10.37
C SER A 476 0.86 -32.13 -10.52
N GLU A 477 0.39 -33.21 -9.87
CA GLU A 477 -1.03 -33.60 -9.89
C GLU A 477 -1.94 -32.45 -9.39
N GLN A 478 -1.52 -31.72 -8.35
CA GLN A 478 -2.31 -30.65 -7.74
C GLN A 478 -2.41 -29.44 -8.68
N ILE A 479 -1.29 -29.02 -9.31
CA ILE A 479 -1.29 -27.95 -10.31
C ILE A 479 -2.13 -28.34 -11.53
N GLY A 480 -1.97 -29.56 -12.04
CA GLY A 480 -2.80 -30.09 -13.13
C GLY A 480 -4.30 -30.10 -12.79
N THR A 481 -4.64 -30.46 -11.55
CA THR A 481 -6.01 -30.42 -11.03
C THR A 481 -6.58 -29.00 -11.01
N LEU A 482 -5.81 -28.00 -10.54
CA LEU A 482 -6.21 -26.58 -10.55
C LEU A 482 -6.46 -26.09 -11.98
N ILE A 483 -5.52 -26.30 -12.89
CA ILE A 483 -5.63 -25.88 -14.31
C ILE A 483 -6.89 -26.49 -14.95
N THR A 484 -7.13 -27.77 -14.73
CA THR A 484 -8.29 -28.47 -15.28
C THR A 484 -9.60 -27.96 -14.68
N ALA A 485 -9.64 -27.70 -13.37
CA ALA A 485 -10.82 -27.14 -12.70
C ALA A 485 -11.19 -25.75 -13.21
N LEU A 486 -10.16 -24.89 -13.41
CA LEU A 486 -10.36 -23.50 -13.90
C LEU A 486 -10.76 -23.45 -15.38
N GLY A 487 -10.22 -24.36 -16.21
CA GLY A 487 -10.56 -24.46 -17.62
C GLY A 487 -9.78 -23.55 -18.56
N THR A 488 -8.96 -22.64 -18.04
CA THR A 488 -8.27 -21.59 -18.81
C THR A 488 -7.05 -22.08 -19.59
N GLY A 489 -6.51 -23.26 -19.27
CA GLY A 489 -5.14 -23.64 -19.68
C GLY A 489 -4.08 -22.91 -18.86
N ILE A 490 -2.82 -23.02 -19.26
CA ILE A 490 -1.66 -22.37 -18.61
C ILE A 490 -0.56 -22.08 -19.62
N GLY A 491 0.18 -20.97 -19.41
CA GLY A 491 1.25 -20.50 -20.28
C GLY A 491 0.76 -19.64 -21.43
N ALA A 492 1.66 -18.83 -22.02
CA ALA A 492 1.32 -17.77 -22.97
C ALA A 492 0.54 -18.24 -24.22
N ASP A 493 0.77 -19.50 -24.66
CA ASP A 493 0.17 -20.05 -25.89
C ASP A 493 -1.24 -20.62 -25.68
N GLU A 494 -1.62 -21.01 -24.46
CA GLU A 494 -2.85 -21.77 -24.22
C GLU A 494 -3.78 -21.11 -23.17
N PHE A 495 -3.28 -20.19 -22.40
CA PHE A 495 -4.10 -19.48 -21.41
C PHE A 495 -5.14 -18.61 -22.11
N ALA A 496 -6.40 -18.81 -21.76
CA ALA A 496 -7.52 -18.05 -22.33
C ALA A 496 -8.50 -17.71 -21.21
N ILE A 497 -8.53 -16.44 -20.81
CA ILE A 497 -9.37 -15.97 -19.71
C ILE A 497 -10.88 -16.12 -20.00
N ASP A 498 -11.27 -16.02 -21.27
CA ASP A 498 -12.64 -16.23 -21.74
C ASP A 498 -13.17 -17.66 -21.51
N LYS A 499 -12.28 -18.64 -21.26
CA LYS A 499 -12.61 -20.02 -20.91
C LYS A 499 -12.71 -20.25 -19.41
N LEU A 500 -12.53 -19.22 -18.58
CA LEU A 500 -12.63 -19.33 -17.13
C LEU A 500 -14.02 -19.81 -16.73
N ARG A 501 -14.07 -20.87 -15.91
CA ARG A 501 -15.34 -21.52 -15.52
C ARG A 501 -16.03 -20.86 -14.33
N TYR A 502 -15.30 -20.05 -13.56
CA TYR A 502 -15.78 -19.44 -12.33
C TYR A 502 -15.25 -18.01 -12.24
N HIS A 503 -16.15 -17.01 -12.17
CA HIS A 503 -15.76 -15.62 -11.98
C HIS A 503 -15.58 -15.23 -10.51
N LYS A 504 -15.71 -16.19 -9.59
CA LYS A 504 -15.25 -16.07 -8.20
C LYS A 504 -14.47 -17.30 -7.82
N ILE A 505 -13.17 -17.13 -7.67
CA ILE A 505 -12.23 -18.15 -7.21
C ILE A 505 -11.84 -17.75 -5.79
N ILE A 506 -12.24 -18.58 -4.81
CA ILE A 506 -12.13 -18.23 -3.39
C ILE A 506 -11.16 -19.19 -2.71
N ILE A 507 -10.03 -18.65 -2.25
CA ILE A 507 -9.06 -19.39 -1.45
C ILE A 507 -9.58 -19.45 -0.02
N MET A 508 -9.73 -20.65 0.53
CA MET A 508 -10.23 -20.90 1.87
C MET A 508 -9.29 -21.86 2.59
N THR A 509 -8.39 -21.32 3.41
CA THR A 509 -7.37 -22.03 4.17
C THR A 509 -7.57 -21.83 5.67
N ASP A 510 -6.99 -22.72 6.45
CA ASP A 510 -7.01 -22.64 7.91
C ASP A 510 -6.31 -21.36 8.42
N ALA A 511 -6.69 -20.90 9.62
CA ALA A 511 -6.13 -19.71 10.26
C ALA A 511 -4.86 -20.04 11.09
N ASP A 512 -4.05 -20.97 10.58
CA ASP A 512 -2.79 -21.37 11.19
C ASP A 512 -1.59 -21.11 10.24
N VAL A 513 -0.38 -21.47 10.68
CA VAL A 513 0.87 -21.25 9.91
C VAL A 513 0.92 -22.06 8.63
N ASP A 514 0.35 -23.27 8.60
CA ASP A 514 0.32 -24.12 7.41
C ASP A 514 -0.68 -23.58 6.38
N GLY A 515 -1.86 -23.16 6.82
CA GLY A 515 -2.86 -22.52 5.96
C GLY A 515 -2.37 -21.20 5.38
N ALA A 516 -1.65 -20.38 6.15
CA ALA A 516 -0.99 -19.17 5.65
C ALA A 516 0.03 -19.50 4.56
N HIS A 517 0.83 -20.58 4.72
CA HIS A 517 1.79 -21.02 3.71
C HIS A 517 1.10 -21.55 2.44
N ILE A 518 0.02 -22.33 2.56
CA ILE A 518 -0.76 -22.82 1.40
C ILE A 518 -1.39 -21.64 0.66
N ARG A 519 -1.94 -20.68 1.35
CA ARG A 519 -2.46 -19.44 0.77
C ARG A 519 -1.38 -18.68 -0.02
N THR A 520 -0.19 -18.53 0.54
CA THR A 520 0.95 -17.89 -0.13
C THR A 520 1.36 -18.66 -1.39
N LEU A 521 1.43 -20.01 -1.35
CA LEU A 521 1.71 -20.82 -2.53
C LEU A 521 0.66 -20.67 -3.63
N LEU A 522 -0.62 -20.61 -3.26
CA LEU A 522 -1.71 -20.38 -4.21
C LEU A 522 -1.65 -18.97 -4.81
N LEU A 523 -1.40 -17.93 -4.00
CA LEU A 523 -1.22 -16.56 -4.49
C LEU A 523 -0.03 -16.48 -5.44
N THR A 524 1.10 -17.14 -5.13
CA THR A 524 2.27 -17.24 -6.02
C THR A 524 1.88 -17.90 -7.35
N PHE A 525 1.10 -18.98 -7.31
CA PHE A 525 0.64 -19.66 -8.52
C PHE A 525 -0.22 -18.74 -9.40
N PHE A 526 -1.24 -18.09 -8.85
CA PHE A 526 -2.11 -17.20 -9.62
C PHE A 526 -1.33 -15.98 -10.13
N TYR A 527 -0.48 -15.39 -9.32
CA TYR A 527 0.31 -14.23 -9.70
C TYR A 527 1.30 -14.53 -10.83
N ARG A 528 2.03 -15.67 -10.76
CA ARG A 528 3.06 -16.03 -11.74
C ARG A 528 2.50 -16.67 -13.01
N GLN A 529 1.40 -17.40 -12.92
CA GLN A 529 0.94 -18.25 -14.03
C GLN A 529 -0.42 -17.82 -14.62
N MET A 530 -1.23 -17.09 -13.87
CA MET A 530 -2.61 -16.75 -14.27
C MET A 530 -2.96 -15.34 -13.79
N ARG A 531 -2.10 -14.38 -14.07
CA ARG A 531 -2.24 -13.01 -13.58
C ARG A 531 -3.55 -12.36 -14.01
N ASP A 532 -4.02 -12.61 -15.23
CA ASP A 532 -5.28 -12.07 -15.76
C ASP A 532 -6.49 -12.42 -14.87
N ILE A 533 -6.42 -13.50 -14.07
CA ILE A 533 -7.46 -13.84 -13.09
C ILE A 533 -7.47 -12.83 -11.93
N ILE A 534 -6.31 -12.36 -11.50
CA ILE A 534 -6.18 -11.32 -10.47
C ILE A 534 -6.62 -9.97 -11.05
N ASP A 535 -6.07 -9.59 -12.21
CA ASP A 535 -6.34 -8.31 -12.87
C ASP A 535 -7.82 -8.19 -13.30
N GLY A 536 -8.47 -9.31 -13.64
CA GLY A 536 -9.91 -9.39 -13.90
C GLY A 536 -10.79 -9.35 -12.64
N GLY A 537 -10.18 -9.34 -11.44
CA GLY A 537 -10.90 -9.28 -10.17
C GLY A 537 -11.62 -10.56 -9.78
N TYR A 538 -11.18 -11.72 -10.28
CA TYR A 538 -11.86 -13.01 -10.06
C TYR A 538 -11.32 -13.80 -8.86
N LEU A 539 -10.17 -13.37 -8.25
CA LEU A 539 -9.54 -14.06 -7.13
C LEU A 539 -9.91 -13.42 -5.79
N TYR A 540 -10.33 -14.24 -4.83
CA TYR A 540 -10.75 -13.83 -3.50
C TYR A 540 -10.13 -14.71 -2.41
N ILE A 541 -10.04 -14.17 -1.20
CA ILE A 541 -9.68 -14.90 0.02
C ILE A 541 -10.91 -14.90 0.93
N ALA A 542 -11.37 -16.06 1.36
CA ALA A 542 -12.40 -16.19 2.36
C ALA A 542 -11.91 -15.70 3.73
N GLN A 543 -12.78 -15.06 4.47
CA GLN A 543 -12.53 -14.59 5.83
C GLN A 543 -13.49 -15.31 6.81
N PRO A 544 -13.20 -16.59 7.16
CA PRO A 544 -13.98 -17.29 8.17
C PRO A 544 -13.84 -16.59 9.53
N PRO A 545 -14.82 -16.74 10.44
CA PRO A 545 -14.71 -16.13 11.76
C PRO A 545 -13.60 -16.78 12.58
N LEU A 546 -12.86 -15.96 13.33
CA LEU A 546 -11.82 -16.44 14.26
C LEU A 546 -12.41 -16.86 15.60
N TYR A 547 -13.57 -16.30 16.00
CA TYR A 547 -14.14 -16.54 17.31
C TYR A 547 -15.64 -16.89 17.21
N LYS A 548 -16.08 -17.68 18.16
CA LYS A 548 -17.49 -17.89 18.50
C LYS A 548 -17.68 -17.48 19.95
N ALA A 549 -18.52 -16.50 20.18
CA ALA A 549 -18.93 -16.07 21.52
C ALA A 549 -20.30 -16.66 21.84
N ALA A 550 -20.42 -17.33 22.97
CA ALA A 550 -21.68 -17.89 23.45
C ALA A 550 -22.00 -17.30 24.83
N ARG A 551 -23.24 -16.77 24.99
CA ARG A 551 -23.76 -16.25 26.23
C ARG A 551 -25.19 -16.73 26.45
N GLY A 552 -25.35 -17.64 27.39
CA GLY A 552 -26.65 -18.32 27.61
C GLY A 552 -27.07 -19.11 26.37
N ARG A 553 -28.15 -18.67 25.71
CA ARG A 553 -28.66 -19.30 24.48
C ARG A 553 -28.28 -18.54 23.20
N SER A 554 -27.62 -17.41 23.35
CA SER A 554 -27.19 -16.59 22.20
C SER A 554 -25.77 -17.00 21.80
N GLU A 555 -25.57 -17.25 20.51
CA GLU A 555 -24.27 -17.52 19.90
C GLU A 555 -24.03 -16.49 18.80
N GLN A 556 -22.81 -15.97 18.72
CA GLN A 556 -22.41 -15.03 17.68
C GLN A 556 -21.02 -15.39 17.16
N TYR A 557 -20.85 -15.37 15.84
CA TYR A 557 -19.55 -15.52 15.20
C TYR A 557 -18.91 -14.15 15.03
N LEU A 558 -17.61 -14.05 15.37
CA LEU A 558 -16.83 -12.83 15.33
C LEU A 558 -15.64 -13.03 14.41
N LYS A 559 -15.48 -12.10 13.47
CA LYS A 559 -14.56 -12.22 12.35
C LYS A 559 -13.09 -12.10 12.79
N ASP A 560 -12.81 -11.15 13.69
CA ASP A 560 -11.47 -10.73 14.06
C ASP A 560 -11.45 -10.21 15.51
N GLU A 561 -10.26 -9.85 15.97
CA GLU A 561 -10.05 -9.27 17.32
C GLU A 561 -10.88 -8.00 17.54
N ARG A 562 -11.03 -7.16 16.52
CA ARG A 562 -11.81 -5.93 16.64
C ARG A 562 -13.28 -6.24 16.86
N SER A 563 -13.85 -7.19 16.13
CA SER A 563 -15.22 -7.66 16.33
C SER A 563 -15.41 -8.27 17.72
N LEU A 564 -14.37 -8.97 18.24
CA LEU A 564 -14.39 -9.48 19.60
C LEU A 564 -14.37 -8.36 20.63
N GLU A 565 -13.53 -7.33 20.44
CA GLU A 565 -13.53 -6.15 21.32
C GLU A 565 -14.90 -5.45 21.31
N ASP A 566 -15.48 -5.21 20.12
CA ASP A 566 -16.80 -4.59 19.96
C ASP A 566 -17.88 -5.39 20.71
N TYR A 567 -17.90 -6.71 20.56
CA TYR A 567 -18.79 -7.60 21.29
C TYR A 567 -18.63 -7.52 22.80
N LEU A 568 -17.37 -7.51 23.27
CA LEU A 568 -17.08 -7.43 24.72
C LEU A 568 -17.43 -6.05 25.29
N ILE A 569 -17.25 -4.98 24.53
CA ILE A 569 -17.70 -3.63 24.91
C ILE A 569 -19.21 -3.60 25.03
N ASP A 570 -19.95 -4.10 24.03
CA ASP A 570 -21.40 -4.15 24.05
C ASP A 570 -21.91 -4.92 25.26
N ALA A 571 -21.37 -6.11 25.48
CA ALA A 571 -21.74 -6.94 26.63
C ALA A 571 -21.32 -6.33 27.99
N GLY A 572 -20.22 -5.59 28.01
CA GLY A 572 -19.69 -4.93 29.20
C GLY A 572 -20.45 -3.67 29.59
N LEU A 573 -21.08 -3.01 28.63
CA LEU A 573 -21.88 -1.79 28.85
C LEU A 573 -23.30 -2.09 29.35
N GLU A 574 -23.78 -3.33 29.20
CA GLU A 574 -25.10 -3.71 29.72
C GLU A 574 -25.17 -3.54 31.24
N ASP A 575 -26.16 -2.77 31.72
CA ASP A 575 -26.38 -2.47 33.13
C ASP A 575 -25.16 -1.84 33.83
N THR A 576 -24.34 -1.13 33.08
CA THR A 576 -23.07 -0.56 33.56
C THR A 576 -23.16 0.95 33.59
N THR A 577 -22.64 1.56 34.67
CA THR A 577 -22.55 3.00 34.85
C THR A 577 -21.16 3.38 35.35
N LEU A 578 -20.65 4.55 34.91
CA LEU A 578 -19.43 5.14 35.42
C LEU A 578 -19.78 6.32 36.29
N ARG A 579 -19.47 6.21 37.61
CA ARG A 579 -19.60 7.31 38.56
C ARG A 579 -18.27 8.05 38.64
N LEU A 580 -18.28 9.32 38.24
CA LEU A 580 -17.08 10.17 38.32
C LEU A 580 -16.79 10.59 39.77
N SER A 581 -15.55 11.04 40.00
CA SER A 581 -15.15 11.59 41.29
C SER A 581 -15.96 12.82 41.70
N SER A 582 -16.60 13.51 40.74
CA SER A 582 -17.56 14.61 41.00
C SER A 582 -18.92 14.13 41.53
N GLY A 583 -19.21 12.84 41.47
CA GLY A 583 -20.51 12.24 41.73
C GLY A 583 -21.45 12.16 40.52
N GLU A 584 -21.09 12.73 39.40
CA GLU A 584 -21.80 12.61 38.12
C GLU A 584 -21.76 11.17 37.63
N VAL A 585 -22.84 10.72 36.96
CA VAL A 585 -22.95 9.35 36.44
C VAL A 585 -23.05 9.38 34.92
N ARG A 586 -22.22 8.60 34.24
CA ARG A 586 -22.26 8.34 32.79
C ARG A 586 -22.80 6.96 32.53
N ALA A 587 -23.72 6.82 31.58
CA ALA A 587 -24.34 5.54 31.20
C ALA A 587 -24.77 5.57 29.73
N GLY A 588 -25.12 4.41 29.16
CA GLY A 588 -25.64 4.27 27.79
C GLY A 588 -24.66 4.81 26.75
N ASP A 589 -25.14 5.61 25.80
CA ASP A 589 -24.36 6.14 24.69
C ASP A 589 -23.24 7.08 25.15
N ASP A 590 -23.38 7.79 26.26
CA ASP A 590 -22.30 8.62 26.80
C ASP A 590 -21.14 7.77 27.31
N LEU A 591 -21.45 6.68 28.03
CA LEU A 591 -20.41 5.75 28.48
C LEU A 591 -19.77 5.03 27.28
N ARG A 592 -20.56 4.65 26.28
CA ARG A 592 -20.06 4.02 25.03
C ARG A 592 -19.02 4.92 24.37
N ARG A 593 -19.32 6.20 24.15
CA ARG A 593 -18.36 7.14 23.56
C ARG A 593 -17.06 7.22 24.35
N LEU A 594 -17.14 7.26 25.68
CA LEU A 594 -15.95 7.26 26.53
C LEU A 594 -15.09 5.99 26.40
N VAL A 595 -15.72 4.82 26.23
CA VAL A 595 -15.01 3.56 26.01
C VAL A 595 -14.37 3.50 24.63
N GLU A 596 -15.03 4.04 23.60
CA GLU A 596 -14.45 4.15 22.25
C GLU A 596 -13.24 5.12 22.24
N ASP A 597 -13.35 6.27 22.90
CA ASP A 597 -12.22 7.18 23.08
C ASP A 597 -11.07 6.50 23.84
N ALA A 598 -11.40 5.74 24.89
CA ALA A 598 -10.43 4.99 25.66
C ALA A 598 -9.70 3.91 24.82
N ARG A 599 -10.43 3.25 23.91
CA ARG A 599 -9.84 2.29 22.95
C ARG A 599 -8.84 2.98 22.03
N VAL A 600 -9.21 4.14 21.45
CA VAL A 600 -8.31 4.91 20.60
C VAL A 600 -7.06 5.32 21.36
N ILE A 601 -7.20 5.87 22.57
CA ILE A 601 -6.07 6.29 23.42
C ILE A 601 -5.18 5.09 23.75
N ARG A 602 -5.75 3.94 24.15
CA ARG A 602 -5.00 2.71 24.39
C ARG A 602 -4.18 2.28 23.17
N ASN A 603 -4.78 2.35 21.98
CA ASN A 603 -4.11 1.94 20.75
C ASN A 603 -2.94 2.89 20.43
N ILE A 604 -3.11 4.20 20.61
CA ILE A 604 -2.00 5.17 20.46
C ILE A 604 -0.88 4.83 21.46
N LEU A 605 -1.20 4.64 22.74
CA LEU A 605 -0.22 4.29 23.78
C LEU A 605 0.49 2.96 23.47
N ASN A 606 -0.22 1.98 22.91
CA ASN A 606 0.36 0.69 22.54
C ASN A 606 1.29 0.79 21.32
N GLY A 607 1.04 1.72 20.42
CA GLY A 607 1.89 2.01 19.25
C GLY A 607 3.19 2.77 19.60
N LEU A 608 3.30 3.35 20.78
CA LEU A 608 4.50 4.08 21.18
C LEU A 608 5.72 3.15 21.31
N HIS A 609 6.88 3.67 20.94
CA HIS A 609 8.13 2.95 21.09
C HIS A 609 8.35 2.48 22.53
N SER A 610 8.93 1.28 22.72
CA SER A 610 9.11 0.60 24.01
C SER A 610 9.89 1.39 25.07
N ARG A 611 10.67 2.40 24.66
CA ARG A 611 11.39 3.31 25.59
C ARG A 611 10.46 4.17 26.44
N TYR A 612 9.21 4.36 25.97
CA TYR A 612 8.24 5.21 26.66
C TYR A 612 7.36 4.39 27.61
N GLN A 613 7.26 4.84 28.86
CA GLN A 613 6.39 4.22 29.86
C GLN A 613 4.93 4.69 29.64
N ARG A 614 4.09 3.81 29.11
CA ARG A 614 2.72 4.09 28.72
C ARG A 614 1.87 4.71 29.83
N GLY A 615 1.98 4.20 31.06
CA GLY A 615 1.23 4.73 32.20
C GLY A 615 1.61 6.16 32.56
N VAL A 616 2.88 6.56 32.40
CA VAL A 616 3.32 7.94 32.61
C VAL A 616 2.75 8.85 31.53
N ILE A 617 2.75 8.41 30.26
CA ILE A 617 2.20 9.19 29.13
C ILE A 617 0.68 9.30 29.26
N GLU A 618 -0.02 8.25 29.69
CA GLU A 618 -1.46 8.32 29.98
C GLU A 618 -1.77 9.39 31.01
N GLN A 619 -1.03 9.45 32.11
CA GLN A 619 -1.22 10.47 33.15
C GLN A 619 -0.85 11.87 32.63
N ALA A 620 0.14 12.00 31.77
CA ALA A 620 0.49 13.24 31.10
C ALA A 620 -0.64 13.71 30.15
N ALA A 621 -1.24 12.81 29.37
CA ALA A 621 -2.37 13.09 28.52
C ALA A 621 -3.60 13.56 29.33
N ILE A 622 -3.93 12.85 30.43
CA ILE A 622 -5.00 13.25 31.35
C ILE A 622 -4.74 14.65 31.94
N ALA A 623 -3.49 14.96 32.27
CA ALA A 623 -3.12 16.26 32.82
C ALA A 623 -3.11 17.39 31.76
N GLY A 624 -3.21 17.06 30.46
CA GLY A 624 -3.17 18.03 29.37
C GLY A 624 -1.81 18.69 29.18
N VAL A 625 -0.73 17.99 29.54
CA VAL A 625 0.64 18.56 29.48
C VAL A 625 1.34 18.29 28.16
N LEU A 626 0.73 17.50 27.26
CA LEU A 626 1.25 17.25 25.93
C LEU A 626 1.03 18.44 24.99
N HIS A 627 0.23 19.42 25.43
CA HIS A 627 -0.08 20.62 24.65
C HIS A 627 1.14 21.55 24.50
N PRO A 628 1.46 22.06 23.31
CA PRO A 628 2.63 22.93 23.06
C PRO A 628 2.68 24.19 23.93
N ARG A 629 1.54 24.72 24.41
CA ARG A 629 1.51 25.88 25.32
C ARG A 629 2.13 25.59 26.70
N VAL A 630 2.01 24.34 27.16
CA VAL A 630 2.58 23.95 28.48
C VAL A 630 4.09 23.77 28.36
N THR A 631 4.53 23.18 27.27
CA THR A 631 5.96 22.91 27.00
C THR A 631 6.73 24.13 26.49
N GLY A 632 6.03 25.16 26.03
CA GLY A 632 6.61 26.43 25.58
C GLY A 632 6.96 27.41 26.72
N ASP A 633 6.50 27.13 27.96
CA ASP A 633 6.79 27.96 29.14
C ASP A 633 7.41 27.12 30.28
N ALA A 634 8.63 27.46 30.69
CA ALA A 634 9.38 26.70 31.67
C ALA A 634 8.70 26.60 33.04
N ALA A 635 7.97 27.65 33.46
CA ALA A 635 7.26 27.65 34.73
C ALA A 635 6.04 26.73 34.69
N SER A 636 5.26 26.79 33.62
CA SER A 636 4.15 25.89 33.37
C SER A 636 4.60 24.43 33.26
N GLY A 637 5.70 24.17 32.52
CA GLY A 637 6.29 22.83 32.40
C GLY A 637 6.74 22.25 33.73
N THR A 638 7.40 23.06 34.59
CA THR A 638 7.82 22.62 35.92
C THR A 638 6.63 22.29 36.83
N ALA A 639 5.62 23.14 36.86
CA ALA A 639 4.39 22.92 37.63
C ALA A 639 3.65 21.65 37.14
N ALA A 640 3.64 21.42 35.81
CA ALA A 640 3.07 20.23 35.21
C ALA A 640 3.83 18.95 35.59
N ALA A 641 5.16 18.98 35.60
CA ALA A 641 6.00 17.87 36.00
C ALA A 641 5.75 17.45 37.48
N GLU A 642 5.67 18.42 38.38
CA GLU A 642 5.33 18.17 39.77
C GLU A 642 3.91 17.61 39.94
N TYR A 643 2.96 18.11 39.16
CA TYR A 643 1.57 17.64 39.19
C TYR A 643 1.46 16.19 38.72
N ILE A 644 2.13 15.82 37.65
CA ILE A 644 2.17 14.42 37.17
C ILE A 644 2.83 13.51 38.18
N ALA A 645 3.96 13.90 38.75
CA ALA A 645 4.63 13.12 39.77
C ALA A 645 3.71 12.81 40.97
N ARG A 646 2.93 13.82 41.43
CA ARG A 646 1.88 13.60 42.47
C ARG A 646 0.78 12.65 42.03
N ARG A 647 0.37 12.73 40.76
CA ARG A 647 -0.62 11.78 40.20
C ARG A 647 -0.08 10.36 40.15
N LEU A 648 1.15 10.17 39.71
CA LEU A 648 1.83 8.87 39.69
C LEU A 648 1.94 8.26 41.07
N ASP A 649 2.33 9.06 42.09
CA ASP A 649 2.40 8.61 43.48
C ASP A 649 1.03 8.19 44.04
N ALA A 650 -0.02 8.91 43.67
CA ALA A 650 -1.38 8.56 44.12
C ALA A 650 -1.90 7.25 43.51
N LEU A 651 -1.33 6.80 42.37
CA LEU A 651 -1.64 5.54 41.71
C LEU A 651 -0.74 4.38 42.13
N THR A 652 0.30 4.67 42.91
CA THR A 652 1.32 3.73 43.32
C THR A 652 1.09 3.29 44.75
N ASP A 653 1.38 2.01 45.09
CA ASP A 653 1.33 1.48 46.41
C ASP A 653 2.23 2.30 47.38
N GLU A 654 1.81 2.47 48.60
CA GLU A 654 2.47 3.34 49.59
C GLU A 654 3.97 3.05 49.74
N SER A 655 4.35 1.77 49.64
CA SER A 655 5.74 1.31 49.74
C SER A 655 6.61 1.60 48.50
N GLU A 656 6.02 1.98 47.41
CA GLU A 656 6.70 2.21 46.12
C GLU A 656 6.56 3.67 45.63
N ARG A 657 6.00 4.56 46.43
CA ARG A 657 5.92 6.00 46.16
C ARG A 657 7.30 6.64 46.15
N GLY A 658 7.37 7.85 45.62
CA GLY A 658 8.58 8.67 45.60
C GLY A 658 8.86 9.24 44.21
N TRP A 659 7.85 9.37 43.36
CA TRP A 659 7.99 10.01 42.08
C TRP A 659 8.33 11.48 42.23
N THR A 660 9.36 11.91 41.52
CA THR A 660 9.75 13.30 41.33
C THR A 660 9.71 13.63 39.85
N GLY A 661 9.25 14.83 39.52
CA GLY A 661 9.15 15.28 38.11
C GLY A 661 9.94 16.57 37.92
N ARG A 662 10.62 16.69 36.80
CA ARG A 662 11.30 17.90 36.37
C ARG A 662 11.06 18.16 34.88
N PHE A 663 11.07 19.41 34.49
CA PHE A 663 10.95 19.84 33.09
C PHE A 663 12.21 20.66 32.71
N GLY A 664 12.71 20.45 31.48
CA GLY A 664 13.89 21.15 30.96
C GLY A 664 13.99 21.02 29.45
N GLU A 665 15.14 21.33 28.88
CA GLU A 665 15.39 21.29 27.42
C GLU A 665 15.10 19.91 26.81
N SER A 666 15.31 18.84 27.55
CA SER A 666 15.05 17.46 27.12
C SER A 666 13.57 17.02 27.23
N GLY A 667 12.68 17.88 27.71
CA GLY A 667 11.27 17.55 28.01
C GLY A 667 11.03 17.23 29.48
N PHE A 668 10.08 16.33 29.77
CA PHE A 668 9.76 15.88 31.13
C PHE A 668 10.58 14.66 31.51
N VAL A 669 11.10 14.65 32.72
CA VAL A 669 11.79 13.50 33.31
C VAL A 669 11.16 13.20 34.67
N PHE A 670 10.71 11.96 34.84
CA PHE A 670 10.13 11.43 36.07
C PHE A 670 11.04 10.35 36.62
N GLU A 671 11.33 10.44 37.90
CA GLU A 671 12.26 9.51 38.58
C GLU A 671 11.67 9.04 39.91
N ARG A 672 11.88 7.78 40.24
CA ARG A 672 11.66 7.23 41.58
C ARG A 672 12.70 6.16 41.90
N THR A 673 12.82 5.80 43.16
CA THR A 673 13.68 4.69 43.59
C THR A 673 12.86 3.66 44.34
N VAL A 674 12.76 2.47 43.80
CA VAL A 674 12.01 1.34 44.35
C VAL A 674 13.00 0.22 44.73
N ARG A 675 13.03 -0.15 45.98
CA ARG A 675 13.93 -1.23 46.51
C ARG A 675 15.39 -1.06 46.07
N GLY A 676 15.87 0.19 46.02
CA GLY A 676 17.25 0.53 45.63
C GLY A 676 17.48 0.61 44.10
N VAL A 677 16.48 0.32 43.28
CA VAL A 677 16.55 0.47 41.82
C VAL A 677 15.94 1.80 41.38
N LYS A 678 16.70 2.58 40.63
CA LYS A 678 16.24 3.85 40.07
C LYS A 678 15.41 3.57 38.80
N GLU A 679 14.17 3.97 38.82
CA GLU A 679 13.26 3.97 37.67
C GLU A 679 13.19 5.38 37.08
N VAL A 680 13.33 5.50 35.76
CA VAL A 680 13.31 6.77 35.03
C VAL A 680 12.35 6.65 33.87
N ALA A 681 11.42 7.60 33.74
CA ALA A 681 10.53 7.77 32.60
C ALA A 681 10.74 9.13 31.98
N VAL A 682 10.83 9.18 30.66
CA VAL A 682 11.10 10.40 29.92
C VAL A 682 9.99 10.65 28.89
N ILE A 683 9.50 11.88 28.82
CA ILE A 683 8.68 12.40 27.73
C ILE A 683 9.53 13.46 27.04
N ASP A 684 10.28 13.05 26.02
CA ASP A 684 11.24 13.91 25.33
C ASP A 684 10.58 14.83 24.29
N GLN A 685 11.36 15.75 23.73
CA GLN A 685 10.88 16.69 22.72
C GLN A 685 10.39 15.98 21.45
N ALA A 686 10.96 14.81 21.13
CA ALA A 686 10.55 14.03 19.98
C ALA A 686 9.10 13.53 20.16
N LEU A 687 8.77 13.00 21.34
CA LEU A 687 7.39 12.60 21.63
C LEU A 687 6.44 13.82 21.69
N LEU A 688 6.84 14.90 22.39
CA LEU A 688 6.01 16.10 22.52
C LEU A 688 5.69 16.76 21.15
N GLY A 689 6.61 16.69 20.21
CA GLY A 689 6.42 17.18 18.83
C GLY A 689 5.62 16.24 17.92
N SER A 690 5.41 14.97 18.32
CA SER A 690 4.82 13.93 17.47
C SER A 690 3.33 14.11 17.23
N ALA A 691 2.83 13.44 16.18
CA ALA A 691 1.41 13.30 15.91
C ALA A 691 0.68 12.51 17.01
N ASP A 692 1.37 11.53 17.62
CA ASP A 692 0.80 10.74 18.71
C ASP A 692 0.49 11.60 19.95
N ALA A 693 1.42 12.49 20.33
CA ALA A 693 1.17 13.45 21.43
C ALA A 693 0.04 14.42 21.10
N ARG A 694 -0.04 14.90 19.86
CA ARG A 694 -1.13 15.78 19.41
C ARG A 694 -2.49 15.07 19.44
N LYS A 695 -2.58 13.84 18.92
CA LYS A 695 -3.79 13.01 18.99
C LYS A 695 -4.23 12.76 20.42
N LEU A 696 -3.30 12.49 21.33
CA LEU A 696 -3.60 12.33 22.78
C LEU A 696 -4.09 13.63 23.41
N ASP A 697 -3.52 14.78 23.03
CA ASP A 697 -3.90 16.09 23.55
C ASP A 697 -5.33 16.51 23.12
N GLU A 698 -5.81 16.04 21.94
CA GLU A 698 -7.20 16.27 21.50
C GLU A 698 -8.23 15.76 22.55
N TYR A 699 -7.88 14.70 23.29
CA TYR A 699 -8.73 14.12 24.34
C TYR A 699 -8.55 14.78 25.72
N ALA A 700 -7.55 15.66 25.89
CA ALA A 700 -7.17 16.20 27.19
C ALA A 700 -8.33 16.83 27.97
N ALA A 701 -9.18 17.63 27.28
CA ALA A 701 -10.33 18.29 27.93
C ALA A 701 -11.35 17.29 28.48
N SER A 702 -11.67 16.25 27.70
CA SER A 702 -12.57 15.16 28.11
C SER A 702 -11.94 14.36 29.26
N LEU A 703 -10.66 13.99 29.13
CA LEU A 703 -9.94 13.23 30.15
C LEU A 703 -9.84 13.96 31.47
N GLN A 704 -9.60 15.26 31.47
CA GLN A 704 -9.56 16.09 32.69
C GLN A 704 -10.93 16.17 33.39
N GLN A 705 -12.02 16.19 32.61
CA GLN A 705 -13.36 16.17 33.17
C GLN A 705 -13.68 14.83 33.86
N ILE A 706 -13.22 13.71 33.26
CA ILE A 706 -13.53 12.37 33.76
C ILE A 706 -12.59 11.96 34.90
N TYR A 707 -11.30 12.29 34.78
CA TYR A 707 -10.22 11.90 35.71
C TYR A 707 -9.50 13.11 36.33
N PRO A 708 -10.23 14.11 36.91
CA PRO A 708 -9.60 15.33 37.42
C PRO A 708 -8.61 15.06 38.53
N ARG A 709 -8.84 14.01 39.31
CA ARG A 709 -7.96 13.59 40.41
C ARG A 709 -7.80 12.07 40.40
N PRO A 710 -6.62 11.54 40.72
CA PRO A 710 -6.43 10.09 40.81
C PRO A 710 -7.13 9.47 42.03
N THR A 711 -7.40 10.26 43.09
CA THR A 711 -8.07 9.83 44.31
C THR A 711 -9.10 10.88 44.74
N PRO A 712 -10.40 10.51 44.98
CA PRO A 712 -10.96 9.19 44.70
C PRO A 712 -11.05 8.93 43.19
N PRO A 713 -10.86 7.64 42.73
CA PRO A 713 -10.99 7.27 41.34
C PRO A 713 -12.45 7.37 40.85
N ALA A 714 -12.63 7.36 39.53
CA ALA A 714 -13.92 7.05 38.98
C ALA A 714 -14.25 5.57 39.25
N MET A 715 -15.54 5.25 39.43
CA MET A 715 -16.00 3.92 39.78
C MET A 715 -16.91 3.36 38.67
N LEU A 716 -16.45 2.30 38.02
CA LEU A 716 -17.31 1.55 37.08
C LEU A 716 -18.17 0.60 37.93
N ARG A 717 -19.47 0.78 37.88
CA ARG A 717 -20.46 -0.01 38.60
C ARG A 717 -21.27 -0.87 37.63
N ARG A 718 -21.27 -2.17 37.86
CA ARG A 718 -22.14 -3.12 37.20
C ARG A 718 -22.82 -4.00 38.21
N LYS A 719 -24.14 -3.89 38.31
CA LYS A 719 -24.91 -4.56 39.41
C LYS A 719 -24.34 -4.20 40.77
N ASP A 720 -23.84 -5.18 41.51
CA ASP A 720 -23.29 -5.01 42.87
C ASP A 720 -21.75 -4.89 42.88
N GLU A 721 -21.09 -4.97 41.70
CA GLU A 721 -19.64 -4.85 41.62
C GLU A 721 -19.24 -3.43 41.30
N GLU A 722 -18.24 -2.90 42.00
CA GLU A 722 -17.60 -1.62 41.74
C GLU A 722 -16.11 -1.83 41.46
N THR A 723 -15.64 -1.30 40.29
CA THR A 723 -14.23 -1.38 39.88
C THR A 723 -13.65 0.04 39.79
N PRO A 724 -12.55 0.35 40.47
CA PRO A 724 -11.90 1.65 40.37
C PRO A 724 -11.25 1.83 39.01
N VAL A 725 -11.41 3.02 38.41
CA VAL A 725 -10.87 3.38 37.11
C VAL A 725 -10.07 4.67 37.24
N HIS A 726 -8.78 4.61 36.93
CA HIS A 726 -7.84 5.72 37.10
C HIS A 726 -7.47 6.45 35.79
N GLY A 727 -7.86 5.90 34.66
CA GLY A 727 -7.58 6.44 33.32
C GLY A 727 -8.31 5.67 32.21
N PRO A 728 -8.17 6.12 30.97
CA PRO A 728 -8.88 5.51 29.84
C PRO A 728 -8.49 4.05 29.60
N VAL A 729 -7.22 3.67 29.76
CA VAL A 729 -6.80 2.26 29.60
C VAL A 729 -7.53 1.38 30.62
N GLY A 730 -7.55 1.79 31.89
CA GLY A 730 -8.26 1.07 32.94
C GLY A 730 -9.79 1.03 32.71
N LEU A 731 -10.38 2.05 32.10
CA LEU A 731 -11.82 2.04 31.73
C LEU A 731 -12.09 0.95 30.68
N PHE A 732 -11.28 0.94 29.61
CA PHE A 732 -11.41 -0.05 28.53
C PHE A 732 -11.25 -1.48 29.07
N GLU A 733 -10.21 -1.73 29.89
CA GLU A 733 -9.95 -3.03 30.49
C GLU A 733 -11.09 -3.47 31.44
N ALA A 734 -11.60 -2.56 32.26
CA ALA A 734 -12.69 -2.86 33.19
C ALA A 734 -14.00 -3.21 32.45
N VAL A 735 -14.34 -2.47 31.39
CA VAL A 735 -15.55 -2.74 30.59
C VAL A 735 -15.41 -4.06 29.83
N THR A 736 -14.29 -4.31 29.17
CA THR A 736 -14.06 -5.57 28.42
C THR A 736 -14.00 -6.78 29.35
N ALA A 737 -13.40 -6.66 30.53
CA ALA A 737 -13.41 -7.70 31.57
C ALA A 737 -14.83 -7.96 32.09
N ALA A 738 -15.63 -6.91 32.27
CA ALA A 738 -17.03 -7.06 32.64
C ALA A 738 -17.83 -7.76 31.52
N GLY A 739 -17.57 -7.42 30.27
CA GLY A 739 -18.20 -8.07 29.09
C GLY A 739 -17.84 -9.54 28.93
N LYS A 740 -16.63 -9.93 29.34
CA LYS A 740 -16.16 -11.32 29.27
C LYS A 740 -16.86 -12.23 30.31
N LYS A 741 -17.43 -11.66 31.39
CA LYS A 741 -18.13 -12.45 32.42
C LYS A 741 -19.37 -13.16 31.87
N GLY A 742 -19.39 -14.49 31.98
CA GLY A 742 -20.51 -15.32 31.50
C GLY A 742 -20.54 -15.54 30.00
N VAL A 743 -19.47 -15.15 29.27
CA VAL A 743 -19.25 -15.44 27.87
C VAL A 743 -18.28 -16.61 27.74
N THR A 744 -18.67 -17.63 26.98
CA THR A 744 -17.77 -18.70 26.55
C THR A 744 -17.22 -18.33 25.18
N LEU A 745 -15.90 -18.21 25.07
CA LEU A 745 -15.21 -17.92 23.81
C LEU A 745 -14.57 -19.21 23.28
N GLN A 746 -14.88 -19.54 22.04
CA GLN A 746 -14.20 -20.58 21.29
C GLN A 746 -13.43 -19.90 20.16
N ARG A 747 -12.13 -20.19 20.06
CA ARG A 747 -11.30 -19.75 18.94
C ARG A 747 -11.19 -20.88 17.93
N TYR A 748 -11.44 -20.60 16.65
CA TYR A 748 -11.28 -21.54 15.57
C TYR A 748 -9.85 -21.40 15.02
N LYS A 749 -9.10 -22.50 15.01
CA LYS A 749 -7.76 -22.58 14.40
C LYS A 749 -7.82 -23.14 12.97
N GLY A 750 -8.80 -23.99 12.70
CA GLY A 750 -8.97 -24.61 11.38
C GLY A 750 -10.43 -24.76 10.96
N LEU A 751 -10.64 -24.72 9.65
CA LEU A 751 -11.96 -24.93 9.03
C LEU A 751 -12.54 -26.33 9.28
N GLY A 752 -11.67 -27.30 9.54
CA GLY A 752 -12.05 -28.65 9.90
C GLY A 752 -12.73 -28.78 11.27
N GLU A 753 -12.64 -27.72 12.11
CA GLU A 753 -13.35 -27.63 13.40
C GLU A 753 -14.80 -27.19 13.23
N MET A 754 -15.18 -26.68 12.05
CA MET A 754 -16.53 -26.27 11.74
C MET A 754 -17.34 -27.41 11.08
N ASN A 755 -18.56 -27.61 11.57
CA ASN A 755 -19.49 -28.48 10.88
C ASN A 755 -20.05 -27.80 9.61
N PRO A 756 -20.75 -28.53 8.70
CA PRO A 756 -21.27 -27.98 7.44
C PRO A 756 -22.21 -26.78 7.62
N ASP A 757 -23.06 -26.77 8.64
CA ASP A 757 -24.03 -25.69 8.89
C ASP A 757 -23.30 -24.41 9.36
N GLN A 758 -22.34 -24.56 10.28
CA GLN A 758 -21.49 -23.44 10.74
C GLN A 758 -20.70 -22.83 9.59
N LEU A 759 -20.11 -23.67 8.73
CA LEU A 759 -19.35 -23.20 7.57
C LEU A 759 -20.24 -22.50 6.55
N TRP A 760 -21.49 -22.97 6.37
CA TRP A 760 -22.48 -22.31 5.54
C TRP A 760 -22.82 -20.92 6.09
N GLU A 761 -23.27 -20.84 7.33
CA GLU A 761 -23.73 -19.60 7.98
C GLU A 761 -22.67 -18.50 8.05
N THR A 762 -21.39 -18.87 8.06
CA THR A 762 -20.30 -17.93 8.29
C THR A 762 -19.45 -17.60 7.06
N THR A 763 -19.30 -18.55 6.13
CA THR A 763 -18.26 -18.48 5.10
C THR A 763 -18.77 -18.79 3.69
N LEU A 764 -19.77 -19.65 3.53
CA LEU A 764 -20.26 -20.05 2.20
C LEU A 764 -21.47 -19.23 1.75
N ASP A 765 -22.36 -18.84 2.67
CA ASP A 765 -23.54 -18.03 2.33
C ASP A 765 -23.12 -16.66 1.81
N ALA A 766 -23.52 -16.35 0.58
CA ALA A 766 -23.21 -15.08 -0.09
C ALA A 766 -23.72 -13.83 0.67
N ASN A 767 -24.76 -13.99 1.52
CA ASN A 767 -25.33 -12.88 2.27
C ASN A 767 -24.64 -12.64 3.63
N ALA A 768 -23.96 -13.65 4.17
CA ALA A 768 -23.33 -13.60 5.49
C ALA A 768 -21.81 -13.49 5.45
N ARG A 769 -21.18 -14.04 4.41
CA ARG A 769 -19.73 -14.14 4.29
C ARG A 769 -19.03 -12.81 4.02
N SER A 770 -17.76 -12.74 4.42
CA SER A 770 -16.82 -11.70 4.03
C SER A 770 -15.73 -12.27 3.13
N LEU A 771 -15.46 -11.60 2.01
CA LEU A 771 -14.42 -11.96 1.06
C LEU A 771 -13.46 -10.76 0.88
N LEU A 772 -12.15 -11.05 0.83
CA LEU A 772 -11.13 -10.10 0.45
C LEU A 772 -10.79 -10.33 -1.03
N GLN A 773 -11.02 -9.34 -1.88
CA GLN A 773 -10.61 -9.40 -3.28
C GLN A 773 -9.10 -9.19 -3.39
N VAL A 774 -8.43 -10.04 -4.16
CA VAL A 774 -6.99 -9.96 -4.37
C VAL A 774 -6.71 -9.01 -5.53
N GLY A 775 -5.85 -8.04 -5.30
CA GLY A 775 -5.38 -7.10 -6.32
C GLY A 775 -3.87 -6.87 -6.20
N VAL A 776 -3.24 -6.41 -7.28
CA VAL A 776 -1.83 -6.02 -7.30
C VAL A 776 -1.76 -4.53 -7.61
N LYS A 777 -1.28 -3.75 -6.66
CA LYS A 777 -1.09 -2.30 -6.84
C LYS A 777 0.22 -2.01 -7.58
N GLU A 778 1.34 -2.54 -7.07
CA GLU A 778 2.67 -2.36 -7.66
C GLU A 778 3.27 -3.70 -8.04
N ILE A 779 3.72 -3.80 -9.30
CA ILE A 779 4.21 -5.08 -9.88
C ILE A 779 5.55 -5.48 -9.30
N ASP A 780 6.44 -4.53 -9.14
CA ASP A 780 7.81 -4.75 -8.65
C ASP A 780 7.83 -5.05 -7.15
N GLU A 781 6.97 -4.42 -6.33
CA GLU A 781 6.79 -4.79 -4.93
C GLU A 781 6.28 -6.24 -4.80
N ALA A 782 5.25 -6.58 -5.58
CA ALA A 782 4.73 -7.94 -5.58
C ALA A 782 5.81 -8.96 -6.00
N ASN A 783 6.59 -8.65 -7.04
CA ASN A 783 7.72 -9.48 -7.46
C ASN A 783 8.75 -9.63 -6.35
N THR A 784 9.11 -8.52 -5.68
CA THR A 784 10.09 -8.52 -4.59
C THR A 784 9.62 -9.40 -3.43
N ILE A 785 8.37 -9.27 -3.00
CA ILE A 785 7.80 -10.07 -1.90
C ILE A 785 7.78 -11.56 -2.26
N PHE A 786 7.37 -11.92 -3.48
CA PHE A 786 7.39 -13.33 -3.89
C PHE A 786 8.83 -13.87 -4.02
N ASP A 787 9.77 -13.10 -4.54
CA ASP A 787 11.19 -13.47 -4.59
C ASP A 787 11.78 -13.66 -3.17
N GLU A 788 11.44 -12.80 -2.22
CA GLU A 788 11.91 -12.87 -0.83
C GLU A 788 11.31 -14.06 -0.09
N LEU A 789 10.00 -14.22 -0.16
CA LEU A 789 9.30 -15.24 0.62
C LEU A 789 9.41 -16.64 -0.01
N MET A 790 9.37 -16.72 -1.34
CA MET A 790 9.22 -17.96 -2.08
C MET A 790 10.45 -18.32 -2.94
N GLY A 791 11.39 -17.42 -3.14
CA GLY A 791 12.62 -17.60 -3.93
C GLY A 791 13.60 -18.62 -3.37
N ASP A 792 14.68 -18.93 -4.11
CA ASP A 792 15.64 -19.96 -3.75
C ASP A 792 16.59 -19.57 -2.62
N LYS A 793 16.97 -18.27 -2.52
CA LYS A 793 17.86 -17.76 -1.47
C LYS A 793 17.16 -17.76 -0.11
N VAL A 794 17.86 -18.17 0.93
CA VAL A 794 17.34 -18.24 2.30
C VAL A 794 17.52 -16.89 3.03
N GLU A 795 18.62 -16.20 2.76
CA GLU A 795 19.02 -14.96 3.42
C GLU A 795 17.92 -13.88 3.36
N PRO A 796 17.29 -13.57 2.21
CA PRO A 796 16.25 -12.55 2.14
C PRO A 796 15.05 -12.85 3.05
N ARG A 797 14.65 -14.15 3.15
CA ARG A 797 13.58 -14.57 4.07
C ARG A 797 13.97 -14.37 5.54
N ARG A 798 15.22 -14.66 5.87
CA ARG A 798 15.74 -14.48 7.23
C ARG A 798 15.75 -13.00 7.60
N GLU A 799 16.26 -12.16 6.73
CA GLU A 799 16.28 -10.70 6.92
C GLU A 799 14.86 -10.13 7.06
N PHE A 800 13.92 -10.58 6.23
CA PHE A 800 12.50 -10.21 6.34
C PHE A 800 11.92 -10.59 7.72
N ILE A 801 12.18 -11.81 8.21
CA ILE A 801 11.72 -12.26 9.53
C ILE A 801 12.34 -11.39 10.64
N GLU A 802 13.64 -11.11 10.58
CA GLU A 802 14.35 -10.30 11.58
C GLU A 802 13.81 -8.85 11.60
N GLN A 803 13.56 -8.24 10.45
CA GLN A 803 13.02 -6.88 10.34
C GLN A 803 11.59 -6.77 10.89
N HIS A 804 10.76 -7.78 10.69
CA HIS A 804 9.35 -7.78 11.08
C HIS A 804 9.07 -8.52 12.40
N ALA A 805 10.11 -9.01 13.09
CA ALA A 805 9.96 -9.84 14.28
C ALA A 805 9.18 -9.16 15.42
N LEU A 806 9.33 -7.85 15.58
CA LEU A 806 8.63 -7.08 16.62
C LEU A 806 7.17 -6.79 16.28
N ALA A 807 6.83 -6.78 14.99
CA ALA A 807 5.46 -6.58 14.51
C ALA A 807 4.69 -7.89 14.35
N ALA A 808 5.39 -9.04 14.37
CA ALA A 808 4.79 -10.34 14.19
C ALA A 808 3.92 -10.72 15.38
N SER A 809 2.67 -11.07 15.10
CA SER A 809 1.80 -11.76 16.06
C SER A 809 2.03 -13.26 15.92
N VAL A 810 2.71 -13.85 16.90
CA VAL A 810 2.95 -15.30 16.94
C VAL A 810 1.80 -15.97 17.66
N ASP A 811 1.12 -16.87 17.00
CA ASP A 811 0.08 -17.70 17.60
C ASP A 811 0.76 -18.90 18.30
N VAL A 812 1.09 -18.75 19.59
CA VAL A 812 1.73 -19.78 20.42
C VAL A 812 0.68 -20.63 21.12
#